data_3401061c5d7bac290c36394832e7cc41
#
_entry.id   3401061c5d7bac290c36394832e7cc41
#
_cell.length_a   1.000
_cell.length_b   1.000
_cell.length_c   1.000
_cell.angle_alpha   90.00
_cell.angle_beta   90.00
_cell.angle_gamma   90.00
#
_symmetry.space_group_name_H-M   'P 1'
#
loop_
_entity.id
_entity.type
_entity.pdbx_description
1 polymer ?
#
loop_
_entity_poly.entity_id
_entity_poly.type
_entity_poly.pdbx_seq_one_letter_code
_entity_poly.pdbx_strand_id
1 'polypeptide(L)'
;MNVVVVESPAKAKTINKYLGPGYKVLASFGHVRDLPAKDGSVLPDQDFEMLWEVDGASSKRMKDIADAVKSSDALFLATDPDREGEAISWHVLDLLNKKRVINGKPVKRVVFNAITKKAVLDAMADPRDIDVPLVDAYLARRALDYLVGFNLSPVLWRKLPGARSAGRVQSVALRLVCDRESEIERFISEEYWNLSALLKTPRGDEFEARLVSADGKRLQPRSIANGEEAGKLKALLEGASYVVESVEAKPVKRNPAPPFTTSTLQQAASSKLGFSASRTMQVAQKLYEGVDIGGETVGLITYMRTDGVQMAPEAIDAARSAIGEQFGDRYLPEKARFYSTKAKNAQEAHEAIRPTDFNRSPDRVRKFLDADQIRLYDLIWKRGIASQMASAEIERTTAEILADKNGQKAGLRAVGSVIRFDGFIAAYTDQKEDGEQSDDADDEDGRLPEINARENLAKQKINSTQHFTEPPPRYSEASLIKKMEELGIGRPSTYAATLATLRDREYVTIDKRKLIPQAKGRLVTAFLESFFTKYVEYDFTADLEEKLDRISAGELNWKQVLRDFWKDFFSQIEDTKELRVTNVLDSLNEALAPLVFPKREDGSDPRICQVCGTGNLSLKLGKYGAFVGCSNYPECNYTRQLSSENGGEAEGAALNEPKNLGTDPTTGEELTLRSGRFGPYIQRGDGKEAKRSSLPKGWKPEDIDYEKAMALISLPRDIGKHPETGKMISSGLGRYGPFLLHDGTYANLESIEDVFSVGLNRAVTLIAEKQAKAPGGGRSTPAALKELGDHPDGGAITVRDGRYGPYVNWGKVNATLPKGKDPQAITVEEALVLIAEKAGKAPAAKTKAKTAAKPKSAAKPKAAAAEAKTTKTAAKPKATKAKASAKTKKS
;
A
#
# COMPACT_ATOMS: atom_id res chain seq x y z
N MET A 1 -27.20 34.20 12.01
CA MET A 1 -26.65 32.82 12.25
C MET A 1 -25.49 32.57 11.30
N ASN A 2 -24.33 32.19 11.80
CA ASN A 2 -23.13 31.94 10.99
C ASN A 2 -23.10 30.50 10.44
N VAL A 3 -22.51 30.33 9.25
CA VAL A 3 -22.27 29.00 8.66
C VAL A 3 -20.80 28.63 8.82
N VAL A 4 -20.55 27.40 9.28
CA VAL A 4 -19.21 26.81 9.36
C VAL A 4 -19.16 25.59 8.44
N VAL A 5 -18.15 25.51 7.58
CA VAL A 5 -17.92 24.36 6.68
C VAL A 5 -16.68 23.60 7.10
N VAL A 6 -16.83 22.30 7.31
CA VAL A 6 -15.76 21.34 7.63
C VAL A 6 -15.77 20.21 6.60
N GLU A 7 -14.73 19.35 6.56
CA GLU A 7 -14.64 18.31 5.56
C GLU A 7 -15.42 17.05 5.91
N SER A 8 -15.66 16.74 7.19
CA SER A 8 -16.29 15.47 7.57
C SER A 8 -17.54 15.63 8.43
N PRO A 9 -18.52 14.71 8.33
CA PRO A 9 -19.72 14.71 9.19
C PRO A 9 -19.41 14.53 10.67
N ALA A 10 -18.35 13.78 11.01
CA ALA A 10 -17.93 13.56 12.38
C ALA A 10 -17.47 14.87 13.01
N LYS A 11 -16.60 15.64 12.31
CA LYS A 11 -16.20 16.99 12.73
C LYS A 11 -17.41 17.93 12.85
N ALA A 12 -18.31 17.92 11.85
CA ALA A 12 -19.50 18.75 11.89
C ALA A 12 -20.33 18.50 13.15
N LYS A 13 -20.52 17.24 13.52
CA LYS A 13 -21.26 16.85 14.74
C LYS A 13 -20.56 17.34 16.01
N THR A 14 -19.25 17.18 16.10
CA THR A 14 -18.45 17.57 17.27
C THR A 14 -18.41 19.09 17.42
N ILE A 15 -18.04 19.80 16.36
CA ILE A 15 -17.87 21.27 16.38
C ILE A 15 -19.21 21.98 16.60
N ASN A 16 -20.31 21.48 16.03
CA ASN A 16 -21.63 22.05 16.24
C ASN A 16 -22.06 22.05 17.71
N LYS A 17 -21.66 21.01 18.49
CA LYS A 17 -21.91 20.96 19.94
C LYS A 17 -21.12 22.04 20.70
N TYR A 18 -19.93 22.41 20.21
CA TYR A 18 -19.08 23.39 20.86
C TYR A 18 -19.51 24.84 20.61
N LEU A 19 -19.96 25.11 19.34
CA LEU A 19 -20.29 26.47 18.92
C LEU A 19 -21.70 26.91 19.29
N GLY A 20 -22.62 25.99 19.59
CA GLY A 20 -23.99 26.30 20.01
C GLY A 20 -24.90 26.88 18.90
N PRO A 21 -26.10 27.42 19.26
CA PRO A 21 -27.20 27.71 18.32
C PRO A 21 -26.93 28.90 17.38
N GLY A 22 -25.90 29.70 17.64
CA GLY A 22 -25.50 30.81 16.74
C GLY A 22 -24.83 30.38 15.45
N TYR A 23 -24.50 29.08 15.33
CA TYR A 23 -23.76 28.53 14.23
C TYR A 23 -24.46 27.31 13.62
N LYS A 24 -24.34 27.16 12.30
CA LYS A 24 -24.73 25.95 11.57
C LYS A 24 -23.50 25.32 10.93
N VAL A 25 -23.09 24.17 11.45
CA VAL A 25 -21.91 23.45 10.96
C VAL A 25 -22.34 22.43 9.91
N LEU A 26 -21.72 22.47 8.72
CA LEU A 26 -22.01 21.62 7.56
C LEU A 26 -20.73 20.94 7.08
N ALA A 27 -20.85 19.70 6.57
CA ALA A 27 -19.74 18.97 6.01
C ALA A 27 -19.70 19.03 4.48
N SER A 28 -18.53 19.23 3.89
CA SER A 28 -18.26 19.12 2.46
C SER A 28 -18.11 17.66 1.99
N PHE A 29 -17.76 16.74 2.92
CA PHE A 29 -17.39 15.35 2.66
C PHE A 29 -16.12 15.21 1.81
N GLY A 30 -15.09 15.96 2.15
CA GLY A 30 -13.83 16.04 1.43
C GLY A 30 -13.89 17.06 0.29
N HIS A 31 -13.17 16.77 -0.80
CA HIS A 31 -13.15 17.64 -1.96
C HIS A 31 -14.53 17.77 -2.63
N VAL A 32 -14.92 19.01 -2.93
CA VAL A 32 -16.22 19.34 -3.56
C VAL A 32 -16.16 19.28 -5.07
N ARG A 33 -14.97 19.28 -5.65
CA ARG A 33 -14.69 19.11 -7.08
C ARG A 33 -13.31 18.51 -7.28
N ASP A 34 -13.09 17.88 -8.42
CA ASP A 34 -11.78 17.31 -8.80
C ASP A 34 -11.55 17.47 -10.32
N LEU A 35 -10.31 17.19 -10.75
CA LEU A 35 -10.00 17.09 -12.18
C LEU A 35 -10.62 15.80 -12.74
N PRO A 36 -11.36 15.87 -13.86
CA PRO A 36 -11.85 14.68 -14.53
C PRO A 36 -10.72 13.68 -14.81
N ALA A 37 -11.01 12.40 -14.59
CA ALA A 37 -10.07 11.31 -14.85
C ALA A 37 -9.94 10.99 -16.35
N LYS A 38 -9.65 12.00 -17.16
CA LYS A 38 -9.45 11.94 -18.62
C LYS A 38 -8.34 12.91 -19.01
N ASP A 39 -7.67 12.64 -20.11
CA ASP A 39 -6.66 13.55 -20.67
C ASP A 39 -7.24 14.95 -20.99
N GLY A 40 -6.42 15.98 -20.88
CA GLY A 40 -6.80 17.36 -21.21
C GLY A 40 -7.53 18.10 -20.08
N SER A 41 -7.49 17.65 -18.82
CA SER A 41 -8.08 18.42 -17.70
C SER A 41 -7.13 19.44 -17.07
N VAL A 42 -5.83 19.39 -17.38
CA VAL A 42 -4.84 20.44 -17.14
C VAL A 42 -4.32 20.85 -18.52
N LEU A 43 -4.32 22.16 -18.82
CA LEU A 43 -3.99 22.70 -20.14
C LEU A 43 -2.64 23.46 -20.09
N PRO A 44 -1.49 22.82 -20.38
CA PRO A 44 -0.19 23.48 -20.32
C PRO A 44 -0.09 24.70 -21.24
N ASP A 45 -0.68 24.62 -22.44
CA ASP A 45 -0.66 25.71 -23.43
C ASP A 45 -1.54 26.90 -23.04
N GLN A 46 -2.42 26.74 -22.06
CA GLN A 46 -3.26 27.80 -21.47
C GLN A 46 -2.82 28.12 -20.03
N ASP A 47 -1.51 28.20 -19.84
CA ASP A 47 -0.89 28.55 -18.57
C ASP A 47 -1.34 27.64 -17.40
N PHE A 48 -1.45 26.33 -17.68
CA PHE A 48 -1.87 25.31 -16.75
C PHE A 48 -3.28 25.50 -16.17
N GLU A 49 -4.20 26.06 -16.97
CA GLU A 49 -5.60 26.12 -16.58
C GLU A 49 -6.14 24.73 -16.27
N MET A 50 -6.91 24.64 -15.17
CA MET A 50 -7.47 23.40 -14.67
C MET A 50 -8.97 23.33 -14.84
N LEU A 51 -9.47 22.30 -15.55
CA LEU A 51 -10.88 22.08 -15.83
C LEU A 51 -11.50 21.25 -14.72
N TRP A 52 -12.06 21.91 -13.72
CA TRP A 52 -12.66 21.26 -12.56
C TRP A 52 -14.09 20.77 -12.82
N GLU A 53 -14.41 19.58 -12.31
CA GLU A 53 -15.74 18.97 -12.37
C GLU A 53 -16.29 18.71 -10.96
N VAL A 54 -17.59 18.99 -10.77
CA VAL A 54 -18.32 18.71 -9.52
C VAL A 54 -19.17 17.46 -9.75
N ASP A 55 -18.94 16.39 -8.99
CA ASP A 55 -19.77 15.20 -9.09
C ASP A 55 -21.20 15.41 -8.57
N GLY A 56 -22.11 14.47 -8.89
CA GLY A 56 -23.53 14.61 -8.54
C GLY A 56 -23.79 14.66 -7.02
N ALA A 57 -23.00 13.94 -6.22
CA ALA A 57 -23.13 13.94 -4.77
C ALA A 57 -22.63 15.24 -4.16
N SER A 58 -21.47 15.72 -4.61
CA SER A 58 -20.89 17.01 -4.22
C SER A 58 -21.79 18.18 -4.66
N SER A 59 -22.44 18.09 -5.82
CA SER A 59 -23.38 19.11 -6.28
C SER A 59 -24.56 19.32 -5.32
N LYS A 60 -25.13 18.24 -4.77
CA LYS A 60 -26.20 18.30 -3.77
C LYS A 60 -25.69 18.96 -2.47
N ARG A 61 -24.54 18.54 -1.98
CA ARG A 61 -23.91 19.11 -0.75
C ARG A 61 -23.62 20.59 -0.91
N MET A 62 -23.03 20.97 -2.05
CA MET A 62 -22.76 22.38 -2.36
C MET A 62 -24.05 23.22 -2.51
N LYS A 63 -25.16 22.61 -2.89
CA LYS A 63 -26.47 23.27 -2.85
C LYS A 63 -26.90 23.51 -1.40
N ASP A 64 -26.82 22.50 -0.54
CA ASP A 64 -27.21 22.62 0.87
C ASP A 64 -26.37 23.68 1.60
N ILE A 65 -25.05 23.73 1.32
CA ILE A 65 -24.13 24.76 1.83
C ILE A 65 -24.52 26.14 1.29
N ALA A 66 -24.76 26.26 -0.02
CA ALA A 66 -25.13 27.53 -0.64
C ALA A 66 -26.46 28.07 -0.09
N ASP A 67 -27.45 27.21 0.11
CA ASP A 67 -28.74 27.61 0.66
C ASP A 67 -28.62 28.05 2.14
N ALA A 68 -27.74 27.41 2.92
CA ALA A 68 -27.45 27.87 4.28
C ALA A 68 -26.71 29.21 4.30
N VAL A 69 -25.71 29.40 3.42
CA VAL A 69 -24.94 30.66 3.31
C VAL A 69 -25.78 31.83 2.86
N LYS A 70 -26.79 31.63 2.01
CA LYS A 70 -27.73 32.70 1.60
C LYS A 70 -28.37 33.40 2.79
N SER A 71 -28.74 32.65 3.81
CA SER A 71 -29.45 33.14 5.01
C SER A 71 -28.50 33.42 6.19
N SER A 72 -27.19 33.30 6.03
CA SER A 72 -26.21 33.53 7.09
C SER A 72 -25.63 34.93 7.08
N ASP A 73 -25.04 35.32 8.22
CA ASP A 73 -24.34 36.59 8.39
C ASP A 73 -22.88 36.49 7.89
N ALA A 74 -22.23 35.36 8.13
CA ALA A 74 -20.85 35.10 7.73
C ALA A 74 -20.63 33.62 7.40
N LEU A 75 -19.55 33.33 6.65
CA LEU A 75 -19.06 31.99 6.34
C LEU A 75 -17.69 31.77 6.98
N PHE A 76 -17.57 30.70 7.74
CA PHE A 76 -16.29 30.22 8.29
C PHE A 76 -15.90 28.90 7.62
N LEU A 77 -14.66 28.78 7.15
CA LEU A 77 -14.11 27.62 6.48
C LEU A 77 -13.13 26.95 7.47
N ALA A 78 -13.58 25.85 8.10
CA ALA A 78 -12.91 25.19 9.21
C ALA A 78 -12.45 23.76 8.84
N THR A 79 -11.89 23.61 7.65
CA THR A 79 -11.26 22.38 7.16
C THR A 79 -9.89 22.14 7.80
N ASP A 80 -9.26 20.97 7.58
CA ASP A 80 -7.97 20.60 8.15
C ASP A 80 -6.88 21.67 7.94
N PRO A 81 -5.87 21.70 8.81
CA PRO A 81 -4.83 22.74 8.75
C PRO A 81 -3.85 22.58 7.57
N ASP A 82 -3.84 21.44 6.89
CA ASP A 82 -2.90 21.17 5.79
C ASP A 82 -3.33 21.82 4.45
N ARG A 83 -2.44 21.73 3.43
CA ARG A 83 -2.71 22.26 2.08
C ARG A 83 -3.94 21.65 1.40
N GLU A 84 -4.31 20.42 1.73
CA GLU A 84 -5.54 19.77 1.22
C GLU A 84 -6.78 20.47 1.80
N GLY A 85 -6.79 20.72 3.12
CA GLY A 85 -7.86 21.44 3.78
C GLY A 85 -7.97 22.91 3.30
N GLU A 86 -6.85 23.58 3.06
CA GLU A 86 -6.85 24.92 2.49
C GLU A 86 -7.45 24.96 1.09
N ALA A 87 -7.10 23.97 0.26
CA ALA A 87 -7.67 23.81 -1.08
C ALA A 87 -9.17 23.48 -1.05
N ILE A 88 -9.63 22.65 -0.12
CA ILE A 88 -11.07 22.38 0.07
C ILE A 88 -11.81 23.68 0.38
N SER A 89 -11.28 24.48 1.31
CA SER A 89 -11.82 25.80 1.65
C SER A 89 -11.91 26.71 0.44
N TRP A 90 -10.82 26.80 -0.35
CA TRP A 90 -10.77 27.59 -1.57
C TRP A 90 -11.76 27.10 -2.63
N HIS A 91 -11.89 25.79 -2.84
CA HIS A 91 -12.86 25.20 -3.78
C HIS A 91 -14.30 25.51 -3.39
N VAL A 92 -14.63 25.42 -2.09
CA VAL A 92 -15.96 25.78 -1.57
C VAL A 92 -16.24 27.28 -1.85
N LEU A 93 -15.28 28.14 -1.52
CA LEU A 93 -15.44 29.59 -1.74
C LEU A 93 -15.62 29.93 -3.22
N ASP A 94 -14.77 29.39 -4.10
CA ASP A 94 -14.87 29.63 -5.56
C ASP A 94 -16.22 29.20 -6.13
N LEU A 95 -16.73 28.03 -5.73
CA LEU A 95 -18.05 27.55 -6.15
C LEU A 95 -19.19 28.43 -5.63
N LEU A 96 -19.12 28.96 -4.40
CA LEU A 96 -20.11 29.87 -3.84
C LEU A 96 -20.06 31.24 -4.51
N ASN A 97 -18.87 31.73 -4.87
CA ASN A 97 -18.69 32.96 -5.66
C ASN A 97 -19.29 32.83 -7.06
N LYS A 98 -19.02 31.72 -7.77
CA LYS A 98 -19.63 31.41 -9.08
C LYS A 98 -21.16 31.38 -9.03
N LYS A 99 -21.70 30.91 -7.91
CA LYS A 99 -23.16 30.93 -7.65
C LYS A 99 -23.68 32.27 -7.14
N ARG A 100 -22.83 33.29 -6.96
CA ARG A 100 -23.16 34.63 -6.45
C ARG A 100 -23.88 34.59 -5.09
N VAL A 101 -23.45 33.69 -4.18
CA VAL A 101 -24.10 33.50 -2.87
C VAL A 101 -23.44 34.33 -1.79
N ILE A 102 -22.16 34.67 -1.94
CA ILE A 102 -21.36 35.38 -0.92
C ILE A 102 -21.83 36.84 -0.75
N ASN A 103 -22.08 37.59 -1.85
CA ASN A 103 -22.67 38.91 -1.86
C ASN A 103 -22.12 39.87 -0.76
N GLY A 104 -20.78 40.00 -0.63
CA GLY A 104 -20.13 40.86 0.35
C GLY A 104 -20.15 40.37 1.80
N LYS A 105 -20.63 39.15 2.06
CA LYS A 105 -20.56 38.53 3.40
C LYS A 105 -19.10 38.27 3.80
N PRO A 106 -18.75 38.42 5.08
CA PRO A 106 -17.45 38.03 5.59
C PRO A 106 -17.21 36.52 5.37
N VAL A 107 -16.05 36.16 4.80
CA VAL A 107 -15.58 34.79 4.66
C VAL A 107 -14.23 34.70 5.37
N LYS A 108 -14.13 33.79 6.31
CA LYS A 108 -12.92 33.60 7.11
C LYS A 108 -12.51 32.13 7.17
N ARG A 109 -11.22 31.91 7.25
CA ARG A 109 -10.58 30.61 7.46
C ARG A 109 -10.31 30.43 8.95
N VAL A 110 -10.66 29.27 9.48
CA VAL A 110 -10.43 28.88 10.88
C VAL A 110 -9.57 27.61 10.90
N VAL A 111 -8.47 27.62 11.63
CA VAL A 111 -7.49 26.53 11.69
C VAL A 111 -7.25 26.13 13.13
N PHE A 112 -7.29 24.84 13.42
CA PHE A 112 -7.00 24.26 14.74
C PHE A 112 -6.32 22.89 14.58
N ASN A 113 -5.35 22.61 15.45
CA ASN A 113 -4.61 21.34 15.45
C ASN A 113 -5.28 20.24 16.28
N ALA A 114 -6.31 20.57 17.04
CA ALA A 114 -7.04 19.64 17.89
C ALA A 114 -8.54 19.96 17.91
N ILE A 115 -9.39 18.96 17.89
CA ILE A 115 -10.85 19.13 17.96
C ILE A 115 -11.29 19.04 19.42
N THR A 116 -10.89 20.03 20.21
CA THR A 116 -11.34 20.26 21.58
C THR A 116 -12.17 21.53 21.64
N LYS A 117 -13.04 21.66 22.66
CA LYS A 117 -13.88 22.85 22.81
C LYS A 117 -13.05 24.13 22.89
N LYS A 118 -11.96 24.12 23.69
CA LYS A 118 -11.07 25.26 23.84
C LYS A 118 -10.41 25.63 22.50
N ALA A 119 -9.74 24.66 21.84
CA ALA A 119 -9.02 24.94 20.59
C ALA A 119 -9.95 25.47 19.48
N VAL A 120 -11.16 24.93 19.37
CA VAL A 120 -12.14 25.40 18.38
C VAL A 120 -12.63 26.81 18.70
N LEU A 121 -12.93 27.12 19.97
CA LEU A 121 -13.38 28.47 20.36
C LEU A 121 -12.26 29.51 20.19
N ASP A 122 -11.04 29.18 20.57
CA ASP A 122 -9.88 30.05 20.40
C ASP A 122 -9.62 30.37 18.93
N ALA A 123 -9.66 29.34 18.07
CA ALA A 123 -9.51 29.51 16.62
C ALA A 123 -10.67 30.30 15.96
N MET A 124 -11.89 30.17 16.48
CA MET A 124 -13.03 31.01 16.04
C MET A 124 -12.90 32.47 16.45
N ALA A 125 -12.16 32.76 17.51
CA ALA A 125 -11.90 34.13 17.97
C ALA A 125 -10.79 34.84 17.15
N ASP A 126 -9.88 34.05 16.51
CA ASP A 126 -8.78 34.57 15.69
C ASP A 126 -8.81 33.93 14.26
N PRO A 127 -9.83 34.29 13.48
CA PRO A 127 -9.94 33.76 12.11
C PRO A 127 -9.07 34.56 11.13
N ARG A 128 -8.46 33.87 10.14
CA ARG A 128 -7.63 34.47 9.08
C ARG A 128 -8.33 34.43 7.71
N ASP A 129 -7.67 34.95 6.70
CA ASP A 129 -8.07 34.73 5.31
C ASP A 129 -7.50 33.41 4.78
N ILE A 130 -7.96 32.96 3.60
CA ILE A 130 -7.40 31.78 2.93
C ILE A 130 -5.94 32.08 2.56
N ASP A 131 -5.08 31.13 2.85
CA ASP A 131 -3.65 31.18 2.52
C ASP A 131 -3.44 30.79 1.05
N VAL A 132 -3.24 31.79 0.21
CA VAL A 132 -3.09 31.60 -1.24
C VAL A 132 -1.85 30.77 -1.59
N PRO A 133 -0.67 30.96 -1.00
CA PRO A 133 0.50 30.11 -1.18
C PRO A 133 0.25 28.63 -0.91
N LEU A 134 -0.50 28.28 0.12
CA LEU A 134 -0.88 26.87 0.39
C LEU A 134 -1.80 26.30 -0.71
N VAL A 135 -2.74 27.12 -1.20
CA VAL A 135 -3.60 26.74 -2.35
C VAL A 135 -2.77 26.54 -3.60
N ASP A 136 -1.84 27.45 -3.89
CA ASP A 136 -0.95 27.36 -5.05
C ASP A 136 -0.09 26.10 -5.01
N ALA A 137 0.43 25.72 -3.86
CA ALA A 137 1.19 24.48 -3.68
C ALA A 137 0.33 23.22 -3.91
N TYR A 138 -0.93 23.24 -3.46
CA TYR A 138 -1.87 22.17 -3.76
C TYR A 138 -2.15 22.08 -5.27
N LEU A 139 -2.42 23.22 -5.93
CA LEU A 139 -2.67 23.29 -7.36
C LEU A 139 -1.45 22.78 -8.16
N ALA A 140 -0.24 23.22 -7.79
CA ALA A 140 0.99 22.74 -8.40
C ALA A 140 1.14 21.22 -8.29
N ARG A 141 0.97 20.68 -7.07
CA ARG A 141 1.04 19.22 -6.84
C ARG A 141 -0.02 18.48 -7.66
N ARG A 142 -1.27 18.95 -7.63
CA ARG A 142 -2.37 18.31 -8.34
C ARG A 142 -2.14 18.31 -9.86
N ALA A 143 -1.63 19.42 -10.42
CA ALA A 143 -1.26 19.50 -11.83
C ALA A 143 -0.10 18.57 -12.18
N LEU A 144 0.98 18.54 -11.38
CA LEU A 144 2.13 17.65 -11.59
C LEU A 144 1.71 16.18 -11.59
N ASP A 145 0.99 15.75 -10.56
CA ASP A 145 0.56 14.36 -10.43
C ASP A 145 -0.40 13.96 -11.58
N TYR A 146 -1.26 14.89 -12.00
CA TYR A 146 -2.14 14.71 -13.14
C TYR A 146 -1.33 14.59 -14.46
N LEU A 147 -0.48 15.55 -14.75
CA LEU A 147 0.31 15.60 -15.99
C LEU A 147 1.22 14.38 -16.13
N VAL A 148 1.90 13.99 -15.04
CA VAL A 148 2.74 12.78 -15.04
C VAL A 148 1.87 11.54 -15.24
N GLY A 149 0.81 11.39 -14.48
CA GLY A 149 -0.05 10.20 -14.53
C GLY A 149 -0.71 9.99 -15.89
N PHE A 150 -1.29 11.04 -16.47
CA PHE A 150 -2.04 10.96 -17.74
C PHE A 150 -1.17 10.95 -19.00
N ASN A 151 0.09 11.40 -18.91
CA ASN A 151 1.00 11.32 -20.05
C ASN A 151 1.89 10.06 -20.00
N LEU A 152 2.40 9.68 -18.83
CA LEU A 152 3.29 8.54 -18.69
C LEU A 152 2.57 7.18 -18.72
N SER A 153 1.40 7.07 -18.07
CA SER A 153 0.66 5.81 -18.03
C SER A 153 0.22 5.31 -19.41
N PRO A 154 -0.27 6.15 -20.35
CA PRO A 154 -0.54 5.71 -21.73
C PRO A 154 0.69 5.22 -22.49
N VAL A 155 1.87 5.80 -22.26
CA VAL A 155 3.13 5.31 -22.81
C VAL A 155 3.42 3.89 -22.32
N LEU A 156 3.29 3.67 -20.99
CA LEU A 156 3.43 2.35 -20.40
C LEU A 156 2.48 1.32 -21.03
N TRP A 157 1.19 1.66 -21.18
CA TRP A 157 0.21 0.72 -21.74
C TRP A 157 0.50 0.30 -23.17
N ARG A 158 1.06 1.23 -23.97
CA ARG A 158 1.43 0.97 -25.37
C ARG A 158 2.72 0.16 -25.48
N LYS A 159 3.68 0.40 -24.59
CA LYS A 159 5.03 -0.20 -24.67
C LYS A 159 5.16 -1.46 -23.81
N LEU A 160 4.43 -1.54 -22.70
CA LEU A 160 4.46 -2.64 -21.72
C LEU A 160 3.04 -3.18 -21.45
N PRO A 161 2.54 -4.13 -22.26
CA PRO A 161 1.27 -4.78 -21.99
C PRO A 161 1.22 -5.38 -20.58
N GLY A 162 0.18 -5.04 -19.82
CA GLY A 162 0.01 -5.48 -18.43
C GLY A 162 0.50 -4.47 -17.37
N ALA A 163 1.28 -3.46 -17.72
CA ALA A 163 1.57 -2.34 -16.83
C ALA A 163 0.29 -1.52 -16.59
N ARG A 164 0.13 -0.96 -15.38
CA ARG A 164 -1.11 -0.25 -15.01
C ARG A 164 -0.96 1.25 -14.96
N SER A 165 -0.02 1.78 -14.19
CA SER A 165 0.20 3.22 -14.08
C SER A 165 1.60 3.53 -13.58
N ALA A 166 2.08 4.72 -13.90
CA ALA A 166 3.21 5.35 -13.26
C ALA A 166 2.77 6.68 -12.64
N GLY A 167 3.52 7.15 -11.67
CA GLY A 167 3.30 8.43 -11.01
C GLY A 167 4.55 8.86 -10.28
N ARG A 168 4.67 10.15 -10.03
CA ARG A 168 5.87 10.82 -9.53
C ARG A 168 6.46 10.15 -8.28
N VAL A 169 5.70 10.03 -7.21
CA VAL A 169 6.15 9.44 -5.94
C VAL A 169 6.09 7.91 -5.98
N GLN A 170 5.02 7.33 -6.56
CA GLN A 170 4.83 5.87 -6.58
C GLN A 170 5.93 5.14 -7.36
N SER A 171 6.42 5.71 -8.47
CA SER A 171 7.44 5.07 -9.30
C SER A 171 8.80 5.04 -8.59
N VAL A 172 9.12 6.10 -7.86
CA VAL A 172 10.35 6.19 -7.08
C VAL A 172 10.30 5.27 -5.85
N ALA A 173 9.16 5.19 -5.18
CA ALA A 173 8.97 4.21 -4.10
C ALA A 173 9.07 2.76 -4.60
N LEU A 174 8.58 2.46 -5.81
CA LEU A 174 8.74 1.16 -6.43
C LEU A 174 10.21 0.86 -6.74
N ARG A 175 10.95 1.85 -7.27
CA ARG A 175 12.38 1.75 -7.54
C ARG A 175 13.16 1.40 -6.28
N LEU A 176 12.89 2.05 -5.13
CA LEU A 176 13.53 1.72 -3.86
C LEU A 176 13.37 0.22 -3.50
N VAL A 177 12.19 -0.33 -3.72
CA VAL A 177 11.92 -1.75 -3.46
C VAL A 177 12.67 -2.65 -4.45
N CYS A 178 12.71 -2.28 -5.74
CA CYS A 178 13.43 -3.03 -6.78
C CYS A 178 14.95 -2.98 -6.59
N ASP A 179 15.51 -1.81 -6.25
CA ASP A 179 16.93 -1.64 -5.98
C ASP A 179 17.37 -2.49 -4.79
N ARG A 180 16.59 -2.50 -3.70
CA ARG A 180 16.83 -3.37 -2.53
C ARG A 180 16.80 -4.85 -2.90
N GLU A 181 15.90 -5.27 -3.75
CA GLU A 181 15.85 -6.66 -4.18
C GLU A 181 17.06 -7.00 -5.06
N SER A 182 17.50 -6.07 -5.92
CA SER A 182 18.73 -6.23 -6.71
C SER A 182 20.00 -6.27 -5.84
N GLU A 183 20.04 -5.53 -4.72
CA GLU A 183 21.09 -5.62 -3.71
C GLU A 183 21.14 -7.03 -3.08
N ILE A 184 19.95 -7.57 -2.74
CA ILE A 184 19.83 -8.91 -2.14
C ILE A 184 20.29 -9.99 -3.13
N GLU A 185 19.88 -9.90 -4.39
CA GLU A 185 20.21 -10.87 -5.44
C GLU A 185 21.71 -10.88 -5.83
N ARG A 186 22.38 -9.73 -5.70
CA ARG A 186 23.82 -9.60 -5.98
C ARG A 186 24.68 -9.87 -4.75
N PHE A 187 24.06 -10.06 -3.60
CA PHE A 187 24.79 -10.25 -2.34
C PHE A 187 25.51 -11.58 -2.35
N ILE A 188 26.81 -11.53 -2.01
CA ILE A 188 27.65 -12.71 -1.83
C ILE A 188 27.83 -12.89 -0.34
N SER A 189 27.41 -14.04 0.16
CA SER A 189 27.57 -14.38 1.57
C SER A 189 29.03 -14.72 1.87
N GLU A 190 29.60 -14.09 2.89
CA GLU A 190 30.98 -14.31 3.36
C GLU A 190 30.97 -14.98 4.73
N GLU A 191 31.81 -15.99 4.88
CA GLU A 191 32.04 -16.68 6.15
C GLU A 191 32.79 -15.79 7.11
N TYR A 192 32.39 -15.80 8.37
CA TYR A 192 33.17 -15.24 9.48
C TYR A 192 32.91 -15.99 10.78
N TRP A 193 33.82 -15.83 11.74
CA TRP A 193 33.77 -16.53 13.01
C TRP A 193 33.80 -15.55 14.17
N ASN A 194 33.04 -15.88 15.22
CA ASN A 194 33.10 -15.21 16.50
C ASN A 194 33.65 -16.19 17.56
N LEU A 195 34.51 -15.67 18.41
CA LEU A 195 35.02 -16.43 19.56
C LEU A 195 34.64 -15.70 20.84
N SER A 196 34.20 -16.48 21.82
CA SER A 196 33.95 -16.02 23.19
C SER A 196 34.43 -17.05 24.21
N ALA A 197 34.69 -16.57 25.42
CA ALA A 197 35.03 -17.41 26.54
C ALA A 197 33.97 -17.29 27.63
N LEU A 198 33.41 -18.41 28.06
CA LEU A 198 32.66 -18.50 29.31
C LEU A 198 33.68 -18.60 30.46
N LEU A 199 33.67 -17.55 31.27
CA LEU A 199 34.62 -17.36 32.37
C LEU A 199 33.86 -17.37 33.70
N LYS A 200 34.55 -17.79 34.74
CA LYS A 200 34.02 -17.86 36.11
C LYS A 200 34.86 -17.04 37.07
N THR A 201 34.22 -16.20 37.86
CA THR A 201 34.87 -15.44 38.92
C THR A 201 35.29 -16.35 40.08
N PRO A 202 36.21 -15.94 40.95
CA PRO A 202 36.54 -16.68 42.18
C PRO A 202 35.35 -16.85 43.13
N ARG A 203 34.31 -16.00 43.01
CA ARG A 203 33.06 -16.09 43.78
C ARG A 203 32.10 -17.15 43.23
N GLY A 204 32.37 -17.65 42.06
CA GLY A 204 31.56 -18.71 41.46
C GLY A 204 30.58 -18.24 40.36
N ASP A 205 30.53 -16.95 40.04
CA ASP A 205 29.66 -16.38 39.04
C ASP A 205 30.21 -16.57 37.63
N GLU A 206 29.36 -16.92 36.67
CA GLU A 206 29.76 -17.15 35.29
C GLU A 206 29.30 -15.97 34.39
N PHE A 207 30.14 -15.62 33.42
CA PHE A 207 29.81 -14.60 32.41
C PHE A 207 30.57 -14.87 31.10
N GLU A 208 30.09 -14.32 30.01
CA GLU A 208 30.70 -14.46 28.70
C GLU A 208 31.53 -13.24 28.33
N ALA A 209 32.70 -13.45 27.77
CA ALA A 209 33.60 -12.41 27.25
C ALA A 209 33.95 -12.70 25.80
N ARG A 210 33.77 -11.70 24.91
CA ARG A 210 34.06 -11.82 23.47
C ARG A 210 35.50 -11.46 23.16
N LEU A 211 36.14 -12.19 22.25
CA LEU A 211 37.47 -11.91 21.74
C LEU A 211 37.47 -10.60 20.94
N VAL A 212 38.33 -9.64 21.32
CA VAL A 212 38.42 -8.30 20.67
C VAL A 212 39.83 -7.97 20.18
N SER A 213 40.85 -8.69 20.60
CA SER A 213 42.22 -8.53 20.09
C SER A 213 43.02 -9.82 20.18
N ALA A 214 44.01 -9.99 19.30
CA ALA A 214 44.98 -11.08 19.33
C ALA A 214 46.35 -10.54 18.92
N ASP A 215 47.42 -10.98 19.62
CA ASP A 215 48.82 -10.57 19.41
C ASP A 215 49.00 -9.05 19.30
N GLY A 216 48.31 -8.30 20.19
CA GLY A 216 48.34 -6.83 20.23
C GLY A 216 47.59 -6.12 19.12
N LYS A 217 46.95 -6.84 18.21
CA LYS A 217 46.11 -6.25 17.12
C LYS A 217 44.63 -6.35 17.47
N ARG A 218 43.92 -5.23 17.36
CA ARG A 218 42.48 -5.20 17.54
C ARG A 218 41.80 -5.94 16.37
N LEU A 219 40.93 -6.87 16.67
CA LEU A 219 40.09 -7.56 15.70
C LEU A 219 38.93 -6.66 15.31
N GLN A 220 38.75 -6.50 14.03
CA GLN A 220 37.56 -5.83 13.49
C GLN A 220 36.38 -6.81 13.44
N PRO A 221 35.14 -6.35 13.44
CA PRO A 221 34.01 -7.22 13.18
C PRO A 221 34.22 -8.01 11.88
N ARG A 222 34.02 -9.34 11.93
CA ARG A 222 34.17 -10.27 10.78
C ARG A 222 35.63 -10.48 10.32
N SER A 223 36.63 -10.09 11.07
CA SER A 223 38.06 -10.27 10.68
C SER A 223 38.57 -11.71 10.73
N ILE A 224 37.87 -12.59 11.42
CA ILE A 224 38.22 -14.03 11.46
C ILE A 224 37.44 -14.70 10.32
N ALA A 225 38.10 -14.86 9.16
CA ALA A 225 37.43 -15.16 7.89
C ALA A 225 37.23 -16.65 7.59
N ASN A 226 37.84 -17.56 8.40
CA ASN A 226 37.73 -19.00 8.15
C ASN A 226 37.93 -19.83 9.42
N GLY A 227 37.53 -21.09 9.34
CA GLY A 227 37.62 -22.03 10.47
C GLY A 227 39.05 -22.37 10.91
N GLU A 228 40.06 -22.28 10.03
CA GLU A 228 41.46 -22.52 10.38
C GLU A 228 42.00 -21.44 11.33
N GLU A 229 41.74 -20.18 11.00
CA GLU A 229 42.10 -19.04 11.84
C GLU A 229 41.35 -19.06 13.17
N ALA A 230 40.05 -19.34 13.13
CA ALA A 230 39.23 -19.54 14.34
C ALA A 230 39.77 -20.67 15.22
N GLY A 231 40.21 -21.78 14.60
CA GLY A 231 40.84 -22.92 15.29
C GLY A 231 42.14 -22.57 16.00
N LYS A 232 43.02 -21.76 15.36
CA LYS A 232 44.27 -21.27 15.96
C LYS A 232 43.98 -20.38 17.18
N LEU A 233 43.04 -19.44 17.04
CA LEU A 233 42.64 -18.55 18.13
C LEU A 233 41.97 -19.32 19.28
N LYS A 234 41.12 -20.31 18.95
CA LYS A 234 40.52 -21.19 19.96
C LYS A 234 41.56 -21.97 20.72
N ALA A 235 42.55 -22.54 20.04
CA ALA A 235 43.64 -23.29 20.69
C ALA A 235 44.54 -22.41 21.59
N LEU A 236 44.69 -21.13 21.24
CA LEU A 236 45.34 -20.14 22.10
C LEU A 236 44.50 -19.92 23.37
N LEU A 237 43.21 -19.61 23.22
CA LEU A 237 42.30 -19.35 24.33
C LEU A 237 42.13 -20.59 25.24
N GLU A 238 42.07 -21.79 24.68
CA GLU A 238 41.90 -23.02 25.46
C GLU A 238 43.10 -23.25 26.47
N GLY A 239 44.29 -22.84 26.09
CA GLY A 239 45.50 -23.01 26.93
C GLY A 239 45.91 -21.76 27.69
N ALA A 240 45.17 -20.68 27.66
CA ALA A 240 45.52 -19.42 28.28
C ALA A 240 45.09 -19.33 29.75
N SER A 241 45.82 -18.52 30.52
CA SER A 241 45.37 -17.98 31.81
C SER A 241 44.63 -16.67 31.60
N TYR A 242 43.64 -16.40 32.43
CA TYR A 242 42.77 -15.23 32.27
C TYR A 242 42.90 -14.30 33.48
N VAL A 243 43.19 -13.03 33.22
CA VAL A 243 43.28 -11.99 34.23
C VAL A 243 42.47 -10.76 33.77
N VAL A 244 41.70 -10.17 34.65
CA VAL A 244 41.02 -8.92 34.43
C VAL A 244 42.01 -7.77 34.40
N GLU A 245 42.21 -7.12 33.26
CA GLU A 245 43.11 -5.96 33.14
C GLU A 245 42.52 -4.71 33.78
N SER A 246 41.24 -4.44 33.41
CA SER A 246 40.51 -3.27 33.92
C SER A 246 39.04 -3.54 33.97
N VAL A 247 38.36 -2.83 34.87
CA VAL A 247 36.89 -2.75 34.93
C VAL A 247 36.53 -1.30 34.98
N GLU A 248 35.70 -0.87 34.04
CA GLU A 248 35.26 0.52 33.93
C GLU A 248 33.71 0.55 33.93
N ALA A 249 33.11 1.22 34.92
CA ALA A 249 31.71 1.48 34.99
C ALA A 249 31.41 2.95 34.57
N LYS A 250 30.62 3.14 33.53
CA LYS A 250 30.28 4.47 33.03
C LYS A 250 28.77 4.69 33.10
N PRO A 251 28.30 5.80 33.66
CA PRO A 251 26.92 6.18 33.58
C PRO A 251 26.58 6.64 32.15
N VAL A 252 25.57 6.03 31.54
CA VAL A 252 25.05 6.39 30.23
C VAL A 252 23.62 6.89 30.42
N LYS A 253 23.33 8.11 29.91
CA LYS A 253 21.97 8.66 29.89
C LYS A 253 21.29 8.33 28.56
N ARG A 254 20.17 7.64 28.65
CA ARG A 254 19.28 7.41 27.50
C ARG A 254 18.15 8.43 27.53
N ASN A 255 18.06 9.23 26.49
CA ASN A 255 17.03 10.28 26.37
C ASN A 255 15.77 9.72 25.71
N PRO A 256 14.56 10.20 26.09
CA PRO A 256 13.33 9.85 25.42
C PRO A 256 13.33 10.38 23.98
N ALA A 257 12.66 9.66 23.11
CA ALA A 257 12.45 10.07 21.76
C ALA A 257 11.37 11.19 21.67
N PRO A 258 11.39 12.03 20.61
CA PRO A 258 10.38 13.07 20.41
C PRO A 258 8.97 12.47 20.25
N PRO A 259 7.92 13.28 20.43
CA PRO A 259 6.55 12.90 20.07
C PRO A 259 6.46 12.47 18.60
N PHE A 260 5.39 11.78 18.23
CA PHE A 260 5.26 11.24 16.89
C PHE A 260 5.03 12.29 15.80
N THR A 261 5.69 12.09 14.67
CA THR A 261 5.29 12.56 13.35
C THR A 261 4.41 11.49 12.68
N THR A 262 3.80 11.79 11.53
CA THR A 262 3.06 10.79 10.73
C THR A 262 3.93 9.58 10.40
N SER A 263 5.15 9.81 9.94
CA SER A 263 6.08 8.74 9.56
C SER A 263 6.46 7.86 10.76
N THR A 264 6.88 8.47 11.87
CA THR A 264 7.29 7.71 13.06
C THR A 264 6.12 6.99 13.73
N LEU A 265 4.89 7.55 13.65
CA LEU A 265 3.68 6.85 14.11
C LEU A 265 3.39 5.61 13.25
N GLN A 266 3.47 5.74 11.92
CA GLN A 266 3.26 4.62 11.00
C GLN A 266 4.32 3.51 11.21
N GLN A 267 5.59 3.90 11.45
CA GLN A 267 6.67 2.97 11.77
C GLN A 267 6.39 2.22 13.08
N ALA A 268 6.08 2.93 14.16
CA ALA A 268 5.81 2.33 15.46
C ALA A 268 4.53 1.48 15.46
N ALA A 269 3.47 1.92 14.78
CA ALA A 269 2.24 1.14 14.65
C ALA A 269 2.43 -0.14 13.81
N SER A 270 3.28 -0.09 12.79
CA SER A 270 3.61 -1.26 11.99
C SER A 270 4.44 -2.28 12.77
N SER A 271 5.49 -1.84 13.50
CA SER A 271 6.35 -2.74 14.27
C SER A 271 5.63 -3.31 15.50
N LYS A 272 5.00 -2.45 16.31
CA LYS A 272 4.42 -2.84 17.60
C LYS A 272 2.99 -3.37 17.53
N LEU A 273 2.16 -2.82 16.63
CA LEU A 273 0.74 -3.17 16.53
C LEU A 273 0.40 -4.06 15.32
N GLY A 274 1.35 -4.20 14.37
CA GLY A 274 1.12 -4.91 13.11
C GLY A 274 0.14 -4.18 12.17
N PHE A 275 -0.04 -2.86 12.33
CA PHE A 275 -0.94 -2.08 11.49
C PHE A 275 -0.23 -1.70 10.18
N SER A 276 -0.96 -1.77 9.07
CA SER A 276 -0.51 -1.13 7.82
C SER A 276 -0.56 0.40 7.95
N ALA A 277 0.21 1.10 7.11
CA ALA A 277 0.20 2.56 7.07
C ALA A 277 -1.23 3.11 6.86
N SER A 278 -2.00 2.51 5.95
CA SER A 278 -3.39 2.91 5.70
C SER A 278 -4.30 2.70 6.91
N ARG A 279 -4.17 1.55 7.61
CA ARG A 279 -4.95 1.28 8.84
C ARG A 279 -4.60 2.26 9.94
N THR A 280 -3.31 2.53 10.14
CA THR A 280 -2.83 3.53 11.11
C THR A 280 -3.49 4.88 10.89
N MET A 281 -3.48 5.38 9.64
CA MET A 281 -4.08 6.68 9.33
C MET A 281 -5.60 6.69 9.47
N GLN A 282 -6.29 5.61 9.12
CA GLN A 282 -7.74 5.51 9.31
C GLN A 282 -8.14 5.54 10.79
N VAL A 283 -7.40 4.86 11.65
CA VAL A 283 -7.65 4.85 13.10
C VAL A 283 -7.30 6.21 13.72
N ALA A 284 -6.15 6.79 13.33
CA ALA A 284 -5.75 8.12 13.79
C ALA A 284 -6.77 9.20 13.39
N GLN A 285 -7.33 9.15 12.17
CA GLN A 285 -8.39 10.05 11.73
C GLN A 285 -9.63 10.00 12.64
N LYS A 286 -10.06 8.79 13.02
CA LYS A 286 -11.20 8.62 13.96
C LYS A 286 -10.91 9.21 15.33
N LEU A 287 -9.69 9.00 15.86
CA LEU A 287 -9.27 9.56 17.14
C LEU A 287 -9.19 11.09 17.12
N TYR A 288 -8.82 11.68 15.99
CA TYR A 288 -8.76 13.13 15.80
C TYR A 288 -10.14 13.76 15.64
N GLU A 289 -11.02 13.20 14.77
CA GLU A 289 -12.31 13.81 14.43
C GLU A 289 -13.33 13.85 15.59
N GLY A 290 -13.18 13.01 16.57
CA GLY A 290 -13.96 12.99 17.80
C GLY A 290 -14.55 11.63 18.14
N VAL A 291 -14.36 11.26 19.37
CA VAL A 291 -14.91 10.06 20.02
C VAL A 291 -15.86 10.50 21.14
N ASP A 292 -16.97 9.77 21.30
CA ASP A 292 -17.88 9.98 22.42
C ASP A 292 -17.34 9.25 23.66
N ILE A 293 -16.96 10.01 24.66
CA ILE A 293 -16.37 9.49 25.92
C ILE A 293 -17.34 9.54 27.12
N GLY A 294 -18.64 9.42 26.85
CA GLY A 294 -19.65 9.34 27.89
C GLY A 294 -20.15 10.71 28.39
N GLY A 295 -20.76 11.47 27.48
CA GLY A 295 -21.30 12.82 27.71
C GLY A 295 -20.61 13.93 26.93
N GLU A 296 -19.37 13.72 26.53
CA GLU A 296 -18.61 14.62 25.69
C GLU A 296 -18.13 13.89 24.41
N THR A 297 -18.20 14.57 23.26
CA THR A 297 -17.54 14.09 22.03
C THR A 297 -16.33 14.97 21.81
N VAL A 298 -15.12 14.38 21.74
CA VAL A 298 -13.86 15.14 21.69
C VAL A 298 -12.82 14.42 20.84
N GLY A 299 -11.98 15.17 20.13
CA GLY A 299 -10.77 14.63 19.51
C GLY A 299 -9.75 14.25 20.58
N LEU A 300 -9.30 13.00 20.54
CA LEU A 300 -8.39 12.46 21.54
C LEU A 300 -6.91 12.72 21.20
N ILE A 301 -6.61 12.98 19.94
CA ILE A 301 -5.25 13.29 19.48
C ILE A 301 -5.24 14.59 18.66
N THR A 302 -4.08 15.20 18.52
CA THR A 302 -3.81 16.29 17.59
C THR A 302 -3.85 15.83 16.14
N TYR A 303 -3.80 16.76 15.20
CA TYR A 303 -3.81 16.44 13.78
C TYR A 303 -2.70 15.47 13.40
N MET A 304 -3.05 14.40 12.70
CA MET A 304 -2.16 13.25 12.48
C MET A 304 -1.34 13.29 11.19
N ARG A 305 -1.54 14.30 10.32
CA ARG A 305 -0.68 14.52 9.15
C ARG A 305 0.28 15.66 9.46
N THR A 306 1.41 15.33 10.05
CA THR A 306 2.43 16.30 10.47
C THR A 306 3.83 15.69 10.39
N ASP A 307 4.80 16.50 10.06
CA ASP A 307 6.24 16.23 10.20
C ASP A 307 6.85 16.96 11.40
N GLY A 308 6.03 17.73 12.15
CA GLY A 308 6.41 18.42 13.35
C GLY A 308 6.60 17.48 14.55
N VAL A 309 7.59 17.80 15.39
CA VAL A 309 7.86 17.14 16.67
C VAL A 309 7.67 18.07 17.88
N GLN A 310 7.24 19.30 17.65
CA GLN A 310 7.03 20.30 18.70
C GLN A 310 5.68 20.08 19.39
N MET A 311 5.60 20.41 20.64
CA MET A 311 4.35 20.49 21.41
C MET A 311 4.12 21.93 21.86
N ALA A 312 2.84 22.34 21.88
CA ALA A 312 2.46 23.64 22.43
C ALA A 312 2.88 23.75 23.89
N PRO A 313 3.26 24.95 24.38
CA PRO A 313 3.68 25.13 25.78
C PRO A 313 2.67 24.60 26.79
N GLU A 314 1.38 24.84 26.57
CA GLU A 314 0.29 24.37 27.47
C GLU A 314 0.21 22.84 27.50
N ALA A 315 0.53 22.17 26.38
CA ALA A 315 0.56 20.72 26.34
C ALA A 315 1.77 20.13 27.05
N ILE A 316 2.92 20.82 27.00
CA ILE A 316 4.11 20.46 27.76
C ILE A 316 3.82 20.57 29.26
N ASP A 317 3.20 21.66 29.71
CA ASP A 317 2.83 21.88 31.11
C ASP A 317 1.82 20.82 31.59
N ALA A 318 0.81 20.51 30.78
CA ALA A 318 -0.16 19.43 31.06
C ALA A 318 0.50 18.06 31.15
N ALA A 319 1.45 17.75 30.24
CA ALA A 319 2.21 16.51 30.28
C ALA A 319 3.05 16.42 31.56
N ARG A 320 3.73 17.48 31.94
CA ARG A 320 4.53 17.54 33.15
C ARG A 320 3.70 17.38 34.44
N SER A 321 2.53 18.00 34.49
CA SER A 321 1.59 17.79 35.62
C SER A 321 1.15 16.32 35.69
N ALA A 322 0.78 15.73 34.55
CA ALA A 322 0.37 14.33 34.49
C ALA A 322 1.52 13.36 34.88
N ILE A 323 2.79 13.69 34.55
CA ILE A 323 3.95 12.90 34.98
C ILE A 323 4.10 12.96 36.52
N GLY A 324 4.02 14.15 37.11
CA GLY A 324 4.09 14.32 38.57
C GLY A 324 3.01 13.52 39.29
N GLU A 325 1.77 13.57 38.80
CA GLU A 325 0.62 12.87 39.40
C GLU A 325 0.69 11.34 39.22
N GLN A 326 1.14 10.83 38.08
CA GLN A 326 1.07 9.39 37.74
C GLN A 326 2.36 8.62 38.05
N PHE A 327 3.53 9.28 37.90
CA PHE A 327 4.85 8.64 38.07
C PHE A 327 5.63 9.22 39.26
N GLY A 328 5.31 10.43 39.71
CA GLY A 328 5.97 11.14 40.79
C GLY A 328 7.08 12.08 40.33
N ASP A 329 7.49 12.99 41.21
CA ASP A 329 8.40 14.11 40.93
C ASP A 329 9.78 13.67 40.41
N ARG A 330 10.26 12.49 40.78
CA ARG A 330 11.53 11.95 40.33
C ARG A 330 11.59 11.75 38.81
N TYR A 331 10.43 11.54 38.19
CA TYR A 331 10.33 11.33 36.73
C TYR A 331 10.21 12.64 35.95
N LEU A 332 10.12 13.78 36.64
CA LEU A 332 10.15 15.08 36.01
C LEU A 332 11.59 15.58 35.83
N PRO A 333 12.03 15.88 34.62
CA PRO A 333 13.31 16.56 34.41
C PRO A 333 13.21 18.01 34.94
N GLU A 334 14.33 18.59 35.39
CA GLU A 334 14.38 19.95 35.89
C GLU A 334 13.80 20.96 34.89
N LYS A 335 14.11 20.80 33.60
CA LYS A 335 13.62 21.66 32.53
C LYS A 335 12.71 20.89 31.57
N ALA A 336 11.73 21.56 31.03
CA ALA A 336 10.90 21.05 29.95
C ALA A 336 11.79 20.64 28.73
N ARG A 337 11.39 19.59 28.05
CA ARG A 337 12.09 19.13 26.83
C ARG A 337 11.49 19.77 25.60
N PHE A 338 12.34 20.35 24.78
CA PHE A 338 11.97 20.88 23.47
C PHE A 338 12.66 20.08 22.39
N TYR A 339 11.92 19.75 21.35
CA TYR A 339 12.39 19.02 20.19
C TYR A 339 12.33 19.90 18.96
N SER A 340 13.31 19.78 18.08
CA SER A 340 13.30 20.46 16.77
C SER A 340 13.26 19.43 15.66
N THR A 341 12.51 19.71 14.62
CA THR A 341 12.43 18.87 13.43
C THR A 341 13.76 18.89 12.69
N LYS A 342 14.30 17.70 12.40
CA LYS A 342 15.53 17.55 11.60
C LYS A 342 15.24 17.43 10.09
N ALA A 343 13.99 17.34 9.71
CA ALA A 343 13.60 17.26 8.30
C ALA A 343 13.99 18.57 7.59
N LYS A 344 14.70 18.45 6.48
CA LYS A 344 15.18 19.60 5.68
C LYS A 344 14.04 20.54 5.26
N ASN A 345 12.83 20.04 5.20
CA ASN A 345 11.66 20.69 4.65
C ASN A 345 10.44 20.43 5.54
N ALA A 346 10.52 20.78 6.84
CA ALA A 346 9.36 20.78 7.70
C ALA A 346 8.32 21.76 7.15
N GLN A 347 7.31 21.22 6.49
CA GLN A 347 6.17 21.98 6.03
C GLN A 347 5.28 22.31 7.22
N GLU A 348 4.98 23.56 7.38
CA GLU A 348 4.00 24.07 8.33
C GLU A 348 4.40 23.79 9.80
N ALA A 349 4.26 24.78 10.62
CA ALA A 349 4.49 24.70 12.08
C ALA A 349 3.38 23.88 12.77
N HIS A 350 3.13 22.66 12.29
CA HIS A 350 2.16 21.77 12.93
C HIS A 350 2.75 21.15 14.18
N GLU A 351 1.90 21.00 15.17
CA GLU A 351 2.20 20.25 16.39
C GLU A 351 2.43 18.78 16.08
N ALA A 352 3.23 18.12 16.90
CA ALA A 352 3.39 16.68 16.90
C ALA A 352 2.07 15.95 17.18
N ILE A 353 2.00 14.67 16.82
CA ILE A 353 0.88 13.79 17.18
C ILE A 353 1.00 13.42 18.66
N ARG A 354 0.05 13.89 19.47
CA ARG A 354 -0.02 13.72 20.91
C ARG A 354 -1.47 13.62 21.41
N PRO A 355 -1.71 13.16 22.61
CA PRO A 355 -3.03 13.29 23.25
C PRO A 355 -3.42 14.78 23.37
N THR A 356 -4.71 15.08 23.20
CA THR A 356 -5.25 16.43 23.43
C THR A 356 -5.29 16.77 24.91
N ASP A 357 -5.31 15.75 25.79
CA ASP A 357 -5.31 15.87 27.23
C ASP A 357 -4.60 14.64 27.84
N PHE A 358 -3.46 14.88 28.51
CA PHE A 358 -2.65 13.83 29.12
C PHE A 358 -3.30 13.17 30.33
N ASN A 359 -4.30 13.80 30.95
CA ASN A 359 -5.09 13.20 32.02
C ASN A 359 -6.07 12.14 31.55
N ARG A 360 -6.33 12.05 30.24
CA ARG A 360 -7.08 10.97 29.60
C ARG A 360 -6.16 9.79 29.30
N SER A 361 -5.66 9.15 30.36
CA SER A 361 -4.83 7.96 30.21
C SER A 361 -5.58 6.86 29.41
N PRO A 362 -4.85 5.93 28.76
CA PRO A 362 -5.47 4.83 28.01
C PRO A 362 -6.54 4.07 28.80
N ASP A 363 -6.33 3.83 30.09
CA ASP A 363 -7.29 3.10 30.94
C ASP A 363 -8.59 3.88 31.17
N ARG A 364 -8.51 5.19 31.29
CA ARG A 364 -9.71 6.05 31.46
C ARG A 364 -10.61 6.07 30.23
N VAL A 365 -10.03 5.95 29.03
CA VAL A 365 -10.78 6.02 27.76
C VAL A 365 -11.08 4.66 27.15
N ARG A 366 -10.45 3.58 27.63
CA ARG A 366 -10.55 2.21 27.10
C ARG A 366 -11.96 1.75 26.79
N LYS A 367 -12.91 2.01 27.70
CA LYS A 367 -14.32 1.59 27.56
C LYS A 367 -15.09 2.28 26.43
N PHE A 368 -14.55 3.35 25.86
CA PHE A 368 -15.17 4.14 24.80
C PHE A 368 -14.55 3.90 23.42
N LEU A 369 -13.44 3.16 23.36
CA LEU A 369 -12.64 2.93 22.15
C LEU A 369 -12.78 1.49 21.66
N ASP A 370 -12.76 1.31 20.35
CA ASP A 370 -12.61 -0.03 19.77
C ASP A 370 -11.17 -0.55 19.96
N ALA A 371 -10.95 -1.84 19.67
CA ALA A 371 -9.67 -2.50 19.90
C ALA A 371 -8.50 -1.84 19.16
N ASP A 372 -8.70 -1.32 17.96
CA ASP A 372 -7.66 -0.65 17.19
C ASP A 372 -7.41 0.75 17.73
N GLN A 373 -8.48 1.47 18.06
CA GLN A 373 -8.40 2.82 18.61
C GLN A 373 -7.64 2.84 19.94
N ILE A 374 -7.93 1.92 20.86
CA ILE A 374 -7.24 1.89 22.16
C ILE A 374 -5.75 1.55 22.00
N ARG A 375 -5.39 0.58 21.13
CA ARG A 375 -4.00 0.22 20.89
C ARG A 375 -3.20 1.38 20.28
N LEU A 376 -3.77 2.09 19.32
CA LEU A 376 -3.09 3.24 18.70
C LEU A 376 -3.03 4.44 19.66
N TYR A 377 -4.09 4.68 20.43
CA TYR A 377 -4.12 5.75 21.43
C TYR A 377 -3.09 5.52 22.54
N ASP A 378 -2.98 4.29 23.05
CA ASP A 378 -1.98 3.90 24.05
C ASP A 378 -0.55 4.18 23.54
N LEU A 379 -0.27 3.80 22.30
CA LEU A 379 1.02 4.05 21.67
C LEU A 379 1.33 5.55 21.59
N ILE A 380 0.35 6.37 21.20
CA ILE A 380 0.49 7.84 21.07
C ILE A 380 0.65 8.47 22.46
N TRP A 381 -0.17 8.05 23.43
CA TRP A 381 -0.16 8.59 24.79
C TRP A 381 1.18 8.32 25.48
N LYS A 382 1.65 7.07 25.46
CA LYS A 382 2.94 6.65 26.03
C LYS A 382 4.11 7.42 25.41
N ARG A 383 4.13 7.59 24.12
CA ARG A 383 5.17 8.37 23.43
C ARG A 383 5.14 9.84 23.82
N GLY A 384 3.95 10.42 23.85
CA GLY A 384 3.75 11.84 24.20
C GLY A 384 4.21 12.13 25.61
N ILE A 385 3.78 11.33 26.59
CA ILE A 385 4.16 11.53 28.01
C ILE A 385 5.66 11.23 28.23
N ALA A 386 6.17 10.13 27.70
CA ALA A 386 7.58 9.75 27.76
C ALA A 386 8.51 10.84 27.24
N SER A 387 8.09 11.57 26.19
CA SER A 387 8.87 12.66 25.61
C SER A 387 9.20 13.78 26.62
N GLN A 388 8.38 13.96 27.64
CA GLN A 388 8.59 14.97 28.69
C GLN A 388 9.13 14.41 29.99
N MET A 389 9.40 13.10 30.08
CA MET A 389 9.96 12.45 31.26
C MET A 389 11.48 12.57 31.37
N ALA A 390 12.01 12.28 32.55
CA ALA A 390 13.43 12.22 32.83
C ALA A 390 14.12 11.13 31.99
N SER A 391 15.41 11.31 31.69
CA SER A 391 16.22 10.30 31.02
C SER A 391 16.37 9.04 31.87
N ALA A 392 16.44 7.88 31.25
CA ALA A 392 16.90 6.69 31.94
C ALA A 392 18.41 6.78 32.22
N GLU A 393 18.82 6.33 33.38
CA GLU A 393 20.24 6.23 33.79
C GLU A 393 20.66 4.77 33.82
N ILE A 394 21.58 4.43 32.96
CA ILE A 394 22.08 3.08 32.76
C ILE A 394 23.55 3.11 33.15
N GLU A 395 23.97 2.21 34.02
CA GLU A 395 25.39 1.99 34.30
C GLU A 395 25.90 0.87 33.40
N ARG A 396 26.81 1.22 32.51
CA ARG A 396 27.43 0.26 31.57
C ARG A 396 28.80 -0.10 32.15
N THR A 397 28.96 -1.35 32.49
CA THR A 397 30.21 -1.92 32.98
C THR A 397 30.93 -2.65 31.83
N THR A 398 32.20 -2.30 31.62
CA THR A 398 33.06 -2.96 30.64
C THR A 398 34.25 -3.55 31.38
N ALA A 399 34.45 -4.85 31.23
CA ALA A 399 35.64 -5.56 31.76
C ALA A 399 36.55 -5.96 30.59
N GLU A 400 37.80 -5.50 30.61
CA GLU A 400 38.83 -5.95 29.70
C GLU A 400 39.60 -7.08 30.36
N ILE A 401 39.76 -8.18 29.63
CA ILE A 401 40.33 -9.42 30.14
C ILE A 401 41.48 -9.84 29.24
N LEU A 402 42.65 -10.07 29.83
CA LEU A 402 43.81 -10.60 29.14
C LEU A 402 43.85 -12.13 29.26
N ALA A 403 43.92 -12.78 28.14
CA ALA A 403 44.24 -14.19 28.01
C ALA A 403 45.73 -14.32 27.60
N ASP A 404 46.55 -14.99 28.39
CA ASP A 404 47.99 -15.20 28.12
C ASP A 404 48.31 -16.69 28.07
N LYS A 405 48.91 -17.12 26.95
CA LYS A 405 49.44 -18.47 26.78
C LYS A 405 50.91 -18.41 26.37
N ASN A 406 51.77 -18.55 27.34
CA ASN A 406 53.24 -18.55 27.11
C ASN A 406 53.75 -17.30 26.36
N GLY A 407 53.16 -16.11 26.66
CA GLY A 407 53.53 -14.84 26.05
C GLY A 407 52.73 -14.48 24.80
N GLN A 408 51.91 -15.39 24.23
CA GLN A 408 50.90 -15.06 23.24
C GLN A 408 49.66 -14.48 23.92
N LYS A 409 49.28 -13.27 23.53
CA LYS A 409 48.26 -12.51 24.24
C LYS A 409 47.03 -12.33 23.38
N ALA A 410 45.88 -12.51 24.01
CA ALA A 410 44.58 -12.19 23.42
C ALA A 410 43.74 -11.36 24.40
N GLY A 411 43.08 -10.32 23.93
CA GLY A 411 42.16 -9.50 24.73
C GLY A 411 40.71 -9.91 24.51
N LEU A 412 40.01 -10.10 25.62
CA LEU A 412 38.55 -10.33 25.59
C LEU A 412 37.87 -9.17 26.31
N ARG A 413 36.64 -8.94 25.94
CA ARG A 413 35.78 -7.90 26.51
C ARG A 413 34.45 -8.48 26.94
N ALA A 414 34.05 -8.20 28.18
CA ALA A 414 32.71 -8.42 28.67
C ALA A 414 32.03 -7.06 28.90
N VAL A 415 30.76 -6.94 28.46
CA VAL A 415 29.94 -5.74 28.65
C VAL A 415 28.66 -6.14 29.34
N GLY A 416 28.23 -5.35 30.31
CA GLY A 416 26.95 -5.52 30.96
C GLY A 416 26.32 -4.18 31.29
N SER A 417 25.01 -4.13 31.35
CA SER A 417 24.29 -2.91 31.63
C SER A 417 23.30 -3.10 32.77
N VAL A 418 23.20 -2.11 33.68
CA VAL A 418 22.25 -2.11 34.79
C VAL A 418 21.49 -0.80 34.78
N ILE A 419 20.14 -0.86 34.67
CA ILE A 419 19.27 0.32 34.80
C ILE A 419 19.29 0.78 36.24
N ARG A 420 19.89 1.92 36.56
CA ARG A 420 19.90 2.58 37.86
C ARG A 420 18.66 3.40 38.11
N PHE A 421 18.13 3.99 37.03
CA PHE A 421 16.87 4.72 37.01
C PHE A 421 16.21 4.55 35.67
N ASP A 422 15.01 4.04 35.66
CA ASP A 422 14.25 3.73 34.45
C ASP A 422 13.74 4.98 33.69
N GLY A 423 13.53 6.11 34.38
CA GLY A 423 13.11 7.37 33.73
C GLY A 423 11.91 7.18 32.82
N PHE A 424 12.03 7.63 31.55
CA PHE A 424 10.96 7.53 30.56
C PHE A 424 10.55 6.09 30.21
N ILE A 425 11.40 5.10 30.50
CA ILE A 425 11.12 3.67 30.22
C ILE A 425 9.92 3.21 31.08
N ALA A 426 9.72 3.79 32.25
CA ALA A 426 8.58 3.50 33.12
C ALA A 426 7.21 3.63 32.40
N ALA A 427 7.10 4.55 31.44
CA ALA A 427 5.88 4.73 30.65
C ALA A 427 5.54 3.54 29.73
N TYR A 428 6.49 2.63 29.49
CA TYR A 428 6.34 1.45 28.63
C TYR A 428 6.31 0.13 29.41
N THR A 429 6.42 0.15 30.74
CA THR A 429 6.63 -1.07 31.57
C THR A 429 5.43 -2.01 31.58
N ASP A 430 4.22 -1.53 31.29
CA ASP A 430 3.00 -2.36 31.22
C ASP A 430 2.93 -3.28 30.00
N GLN A 431 3.93 -3.28 29.12
CA GLN A 431 3.96 -4.09 27.89
C GLN A 431 4.94 -5.27 27.93
N LYS A 432 5.40 -5.70 29.09
CA LYS A 432 6.11 -6.99 29.23
C LYS A 432 5.12 -8.15 29.26
N GLU A 433 4.41 -8.40 28.15
CA GLU A 433 3.87 -9.73 27.85
C GLU A 433 4.83 -10.40 26.87
N ASP A 434 5.31 -11.56 27.35
CA ASP A 434 6.12 -12.59 26.70
C ASP A 434 6.47 -12.42 25.20
N GLY A 435 7.76 -12.18 24.92
CA GLY A 435 8.38 -12.58 23.65
C GLY A 435 8.80 -11.48 22.67
N GLU A 436 8.74 -10.18 22.99
CA GLU A 436 9.28 -9.15 22.10
C GLU A 436 10.76 -8.89 22.40
N GLN A 437 11.62 -9.32 21.47
CA GLN A 437 12.99 -8.81 21.35
C GLN A 437 12.90 -7.30 21.11
N SER A 438 13.50 -6.51 21.98
CA SER A 438 13.69 -5.08 21.77
C SER A 438 14.54 -4.88 20.51
N ASP A 439 14.08 -4.05 19.57
CA ASP A 439 14.87 -3.64 18.39
C ASP A 439 16.13 -2.81 18.75
N ASP A 440 16.40 -2.61 20.02
CA ASP A 440 17.57 -1.92 20.53
C ASP A 440 18.67 -2.96 20.86
N ALA A 441 19.67 -3.03 20.02
CA ALA A 441 20.88 -3.86 20.20
C ALA A 441 21.64 -3.63 21.53
N ASP A 442 21.22 -2.64 22.33
CA ASP A 442 21.78 -2.32 23.64
C ASP A 442 21.16 -3.13 24.80
N ASP A 443 20.02 -3.84 24.58
CA ASP A 443 19.38 -4.67 25.61
C ASP A 443 19.89 -6.13 25.65
N GLU A 444 20.76 -6.54 24.73
CA GLU A 444 21.40 -7.87 24.74
C GLU A 444 22.54 -8.00 25.75
N ASP A 445 23.07 -6.89 26.27
CA ASP A 445 24.13 -6.91 27.30
C ASP A 445 23.51 -7.27 28.66
N GLY A 446 23.52 -8.55 28.99
CA GLY A 446 23.07 -9.06 30.29
C GLY A 446 23.81 -8.36 31.46
N ARG A 447 23.30 -8.53 32.68
CA ARG A 447 23.97 -8.03 33.88
C ARG A 447 25.28 -8.78 34.09
N LEU A 448 26.43 -8.07 34.14
CA LEU A 448 27.70 -8.66 34.60
C LEU A 448 27.66 -8.90 36.09
N PRO A 449 28.25 -10.01 36.56
CA PRO A 449 28.51 -10.19 37.98
C PRO A 449 29.57 -9.17 38.49
N GLU A 450 29.78 -9.14 39.78
CA GLU A 450 30.85 -8.32 40.35
C GLU A 450 32.22 -8.86 39.89
N ILE A 451 32.98 -8.04 39.19
CA ILE A 451 34.28 -8.34 38.62
C ILE A 451 35.24 -7.27 39.12
N ASN A 452 36.43 -7.68 39.62
CA ASN A 452 37.46 -6.75 40.10
C ASN A 452 38.70 -6.78 39.19
N ALA A 453 39.37 -5.63 39.06
CA ALA A 453 40.63 -5.56 38.32
C ALA A 453 41.72 -6.44 38.98
N ARG A 454 42.54 -7.06 38.14
CA ARG A 454 43.58 -8.04 38.51
C ARG A 454 43.07 -9.36 39.08
N GLU A 455 41.78 -9.63 38.94
CA GLU A 455 41.19 -10.89 39.39
C GLU A 455 41.53 -12.01 38.38
N ASN A 456 41.89 -13.19 38.88
CA ASN A 456 42.11 -14.36 38.04
C ASN A 456 40.75 -15.05 37.78
N LEU A 457 40.50 -15.38 36.53
CA LEU A 457 39.23 -15.99 36.09
C LEU A 457 39.48 -17.46 35.70
N ALA A 458 38.54 -18.33 36.07
CA ALA A 458 38.59 -19.73 35.67
C ALA A 458 37.82 -19.88 34.32
N LYS A 459 38.54 -20.41 33.33
CA LYS A 459 37.91 -20.75 32.05
C LYS A 459 36.98 -21.94 32.25
N GLN A 460 35.73 -21.80 31.79
CA GLN A 460 34.75 -22.90 31.71
C GLN A 460 34.72 -23.48 30.31
N LYS A 461 34.51 -22.63 29.29
CA LYS A 461 34.33 -23.07 27.91
C LYS A 461 34.78 -21.98 26.94
N ILE A 462 35.35 -22.39 25.80
CA ILE A 462 35.61 -21.52 24.66
C ILE A 462 34.57 -21.85 23.58
N ASN A 463 33.77 -20.87 23.24
CA ASN A 463 32.81 -20.95 22.17
C ASN A 463 33.43 -20.40 20.88
N SER A 464 33.24 -21.12 19.79
CA SER A 464 33.65 -20.70 18.46
C SER A 464 32.45 -20.94 17.56
N THR A 465 31.86 -19.89 17.06
CA THR A 465 30.63 -19.95 16.26
C THR A 465 30.89 -19.45 14.84
N GLN A 466 30.45 -20.25 13.86
CA GLN A 466 30.51 -19.90 12.45
C GLN A 466 29.28 -19.05 12.12
N HIS A 467 29.49 -18.01 11.36
CA HIS A 467 28.46 -17.13 10.84
C HIS A 467 28.71 -16.86 9.37
N PHE A 468 27.67 -16.48 8.71
CA PHE A 468 27.71 -15.99 7.34
C PHE A 468 27.06 -14.62 7.29
N THR A 469 27.61 -13.72 6.46
CA THR A 469 26.99 -12.42 6.28
C THR A 469 25.62 -12.60 5.62
N GLU A 470 24.66 -11.81 6.04
CA GLU A 470 23.30 -11.82 5.49
C GLU A 470 23.09 -10.64 4.55
N PRO A 471 22.25 -10.79 3.50
CA PRO A 471 21.89 -9.68 2.63
C PRO A 471 21.10 -8.61 3.41
N PRO A 472 21.08 -7.35 2.92
CA PRO A 472 20.27 -6.33 3.55
C PRO A 472 18.80 -6.75 3.58
N PRO A 473 18.07 -6.51 4.67
CA PRO A 473 16.69 -6.95 4.80
C PRO A 473 15.78 -6.24 3.79
N ARG A 474 14.80 -6.99 3.24
CA ARG A 474 13.74 -6.41 2.43
C ARG A 474 12.98 -5.35 3.22
N TYR A 475 12.53 -4.30 2.53
CA TYR A 475 11.72 -3.28 3.17
C TYR A 475 10.40 -3.85 3.70
N SER A 476 10.01 -3.42 4.92
CA SER A 476 8.63 -3.43 5.38
C SER A 476 7.96 -2.11 5.00
N GLU A 477 6.63 -1.98 5.18
CA GLU A 477 5.97 -0.67 5.02
C GLU A 477 6.65 0.40 5.89
N ALA A 478 6.97 0.07 7.15
CA ALA A 478 7.65 0.97 8.08
C ALA A 478 9.02 1.42 7.60
N SER A 479 9.89 0.48 7.21
CA SER A 479 11.26 0.81 6.78
C SER A 479 11.30 1.49 5.41
N LEU A 480 10.32 1.24 4.52
CA LEU A 480 10.20 1.98 3.27
C LEU A 480 9.76 3.43 3.52
N ILE A 481 8.77 3.67 4.40
CA ILE A 481 8.35 5.02 4.79
C ILE A 481 9.52 5.78 5.40
N LYS A 482 10.27 5.16 6.31
CA LYS A 482 11.48 5.74 6.90
C LYS A 482 12.49 6.13 5.81
N LYS A 483 12.73 5.24 4.84
CA LYS A 483 13.68 5.52 3.75
C LYS A 483 13.20 6.63 2.81
N MET A 484 11.90 6.68 2.51
CA MET A 484 11.31 7.76 1.74
C MET A 484 11.43 9.12 2.46
N GLU A 485 11.17 9.15 3.78
CA GLU A 485 11.34 10.35 4.61
C GLU A 485 12.80 10.83 4.64
N GLU A 486 13.76 9.92 4.86
CA GLU A 486 15.20 10.22 4.84
C GLU A 486 15.66 10.84 3.51
N LEU A 487 15.10 10.39 2.40
CA LEU A 487 15.39 10.88 1.05
C LEU A 487 14.56 12.12 0.64
N GLY A 488 13.58 12.54 1.45
CA GLY A 488 12.68 13.63 1.12
C GLY A 488 11.62 13.30 0.06
N ILE A 489 11.37 12.01 -0.20
CA ILE A 489 10.45 11.50 -1.22
C ILE A 489 9.05 11.34 -0.62
N GLY A 490 8.09 12.11 -1.12
CA GLY A 490 6.72 12.14 -0.60
C GLY A 490 6.58 13.00 0.66
N ARG A 491 5.37 13.02 1.23
CA ARG A 491 5.01 13.80 2.42
C ARG A 491 3.98 13.01 3.26
N PRO A 492 3.68 13.43 4.49
CA PRO A 492 2.72 12.76 5.38
C PRO A 492 1.39 12.35 4.72
N SER A 493 0.88 13.17 3.80
CA SER A 493 -0.36 12.88 3.06
C SER A 493 -0.21 11.79 1.99
N THR A 494 1.01 11.46 1.53
CA THR A 494 1.22 10.57 0.37
C THR A 494 1.75 9.19 0.72
N TYR A 495 2.39 8.97 1.88
CA TYR A 495 3.03 7.69 2.21
C TYR A 495 2.06 6.50 2.13
N ALA A 496 0.97 6.56 2.89
CA ALA A 496 -0.01 5.48 2.93
C ALA A 496 -0.67 5.22 1.57
N ALA A 497 -1.00 6.28 0.81
CA ALA A 497 -1.59 6.19 -0.52
C ALA A 497 -0.62 5.57 -1.54
N THR A 498 0.67 5.91 -1.47
CA THR A 498 1.71 5.34 -2.33
C THR A 498 1.83 3.83 -2.12
N LEU A 499 1.96 3.37 -0.86
CA LEU A 499 2.05 1.95 -0.53
C LEU A 499 0.80 1.17 -0.97
N ALA A 500 -0.38 1.72 -0.72
CA ALA A 500 -1.63 1.13 -1.18
C ALA A 500 -1.64 1.01 -2.72
N THR A 501 -1.19 2.03 -3.44
CA THR A 501 -1.13 2.02 -4.90
C THR A 501 -0.18 0.94 -5.43
N LEU A 502 1.02 0.78 -4.85
CA LEU A 502 1.96 -0.26 -5.27
C LEU A 502 1.36 -1.66 -5.15
N ARG A 503 0.66 -1.92 -4.05
CA ARG A 503 -0.03 -3.18 -3.81
C ARG A 503 -1.22 -3.38 -4.77
N ASP A 504 -2.10 -2.38 -4.89
CA ASP A 504 -3.32 -2.46 -5.72
C ASP A 504 -3.00 -2.57 -7.21
N ARG A 505 -1.83 -2.10 -7.65
CA ARG A 505 -1.31 -2.27 -9.00
C ARG A 505 -0.60 -3.61 -9.20
N GLU A 506 -0.44 -4.40 -8.16
CA GLU A 506 0.30 -5.68 -8.19
C GLU A 506 1.77 -5.46 -8.60
N TYR A 507 2.36 -4.33 -8.20
CA TYR A 507 3.78 -4.07 -8.41
C TYR A 507 4.62 -4.66 -7.31
N VAL A 508 4.05 -4.74 -6.10
CA VAL A 508 4.63 -5.41 -4.94
C VAL A 508 3.60 -6.33 -4.29
N THR A 509 4.08 -7.39 -3.65
CA THR A 509 3.31 -8.21 -2.71
C THR A 509 3.89 -8.05 -1.32
N ILE A 510 3.10 -8.42 -0.31
CA ILE A 510 3.55 -8.43 1.08
C ILE A 510 3.59 -9.88 1.55
N ASP A 511 4.78 -10.36 1.90
CA ASP A 511 4.98 -11.65 2.57
C ASP A 511 5.69 -11.42 3.90
N LYS A 512 5.17 -12.00 4.99
CA LYS A 512 5.72 -11.85 6.35
C LYS A 512 6.10 -10.40 6.68
N ARG A 513 5.21 -9.45 6.34
CA ARG A 513 5.39 -7.99 6.46
C ARG A 513 6.51 -7.38 5.60
N LYS A 514 7.12 -8.13 4.68
CA LYS A 514 8.16 -7.65 3.75
C LYS A 514 7.56 -7.38 2.38
N LEU A 515 8.00 -6.30 1.76
CA LEU A 515 7.62 -5.90 0.41
C LEU A 515 8.51 -6.64 -0.60
N ILE A 516 7.88 -7.38 -1.50
CA ILE A 516 8.56 -8.14 -2.57
C ILE A 516 8.11 -7.57 -3.91
N PRO A 517 9.04 -7.07 -4.75
CA PRO A 517 8.68 -6.55 -6.05
C PRO A 517 8.25 -7.69 -6.98
N GLN A 518 7.14 -7.49 -7.66
CA GLN A 518 6.64 -8.44 -8.65
C GLN A 518 7.24 -8.17 -10.03
N ALA A 519 7.18 -9.15 -10.94
CA ALA A 519 7.70 -9.03 -12.30
C ALA A 519 7.17 -7.77 -13.03
N LYS A 520 5.91 -7.41 -12.84
CA LYS A 520 5.32 -6.17 -13.39
C LYS A 520 6.00 -4.92 -12.82
N GLY A 521 6.28 -4.91 -11.51
CA GLY A 521 6.96 -3.81 -10.85
C GLY A 521 8.37 -3.63 -11.40
N ARG A 522 9.15 -4.71 -11.49
CA ARG A 522 10.51 -4.70 -12.04
C ARG A 522 10.57 -4.22 -13.48
N LEU A 523 9.62 -4.67 -14.33
CA LEU A 523 9.51 -4.20 -15.70
C LEU A 523 9.22 -2.70 -15.81
N VAL A 524 8.30 -2.20 -14.99
CA VAL A 524 7.95 -0.77 -14.95
C VAL A 524 9.16 0.04 -14.47
N THR A 525 9.86 -0.41 -13.43
CA THR A 525 11.08 0.25 -12.94
C THR A 525 12.16 0.28 -14.01
N ALA A 526 12.50 -0.86 -14.62
CA ALA A 526 13.51 -0.93 -15.68
C ALA A 526 13.16 -0.04 -16.89
N PHE A 527 11.88 0.01 -17.28
CA PHE A 527 11.43 0.89 -18.35
C PHE A 527 11.62 2.37 -17.98
N LEU A 528 11.25 2.75 -16.77
CA LEU A 528 11.36 4.14 -16.32
C LEU A 528 12.83 4.55 -16.15
N GLU A 529 13.69 3.67 -15.67
CA GLU A 529 15.13 3.91 -15.60
C GLU A 529 15.79 4.03 -16.96
N SER A 530 15.34 3.26 -17.97
CA SER A 530 15.90 3.32 -19.32
C SER A 530 15.45 4.55 -20.12
N PHE A 531 14.21 5.00 -19.95
CA PHE A 531 13.59 6.02 -20.80
C PHE A 531 13.14 7.29 -20.09
N PHE A 532 13.08 7.28 -18.76
CA PHE A 532 12.63 8.40 -17.91
C PHE A 532 13.52 8.55 -16.68
N THR A 533 14.82 8.31 -16.84
CA THR A 533 15.82 8.23 -15.76
C THR A 533 15.69 9.37 -14.77
N LYS A 534 15.72 10.62 -15.26
CA LYS A 534 15.59 11.85 -14.47
C LYS A 534 14.35 11.84 -13.54
N TYR A 535 13.22 11.33 -14.05
CA TYR A 535 11.92 11.39 -13.33
C TYR A 535 11.70 10.29 -12.30
N VAL A 536 12.64 9.36 -12.20
CA VAL A 536 12.67 8.32 -11.17
C VAL A 536 13.92 8.38 -10.29
N GLU A 537 14.78 9.39 -10.47
CA GLU A 537 15.88 9.70 -9.57
C GLU A 537 15.35 10.19 -8.22
N TYR A 538 16.02 9.78 -7.15
CA TYR A 538 15.67 10.13 -5.79
C TYR A 538 15.77 11.63 -5.55
N ASP A 539 16.91 12.22 -5.95
CA ASP A 539 17.20 13.64 -5.76
C ASP A 539 16.24 14.53 -6.55
N PHE A 540 15.92 14.16 -7.80
CA PHE A 540 14.96 14.91 -8.60
C PHE A 540 13.57 14.97 -7.97
N THR A 541 13.11 13.85 -7.41
CA THR A 541 11.80 13.80 -6.74
C THR A 541 11.81 14.58 -5.43
N ALA A 542 12.90 14.51 -4.67
CA ALA A 542 13.10 15.28 -3.45
C ALA A 542 13.14 16.80 -3.74
N ASP A 543 13.87 17.23 -4.76
CA ASP A 543 13.95 18.64 -5.20
C ASP A 543 12.57 19.18 -5.61
N LEU A 544 11.78 18.35 -6.28
CA LEU A 544 10.44 18.76 -6.69
C LEU A 544 9.49 18.89 -5.49
N GLU A 545 9.59 18.01 -4.50
CA GLU A 545 8.87 18.16 -3.23
C GLU A 545 9.31 19.40 -2.47
N GLU A 546 10.62 19.73 -2.45
CA GLU A 546 11.15 20.96 -1.87
C GLU A 546 10.60 22.20 -2.57
N LYS A 547 10.55 22.20 -3.92
CA LYS A 547 9.93 23.31 -4.67
C LYS A 547 8.46 23.50 -4.31
N LEU A 548 7.70 22.40 -4.12
CA LEU A 548 6.32 22.47 -3.66
C LEU A 548 6.21 23.09 -2.25
N ASP A 549 7.16 22.80 -1.36
CA ASP A 549 7.20 23.37 -0.03
C ASP A 549 7.53 24.89 -0.08
N ARG A 550 8.45 25.28 -0.95
CA ARG A 550 8.78 26.70 -1.18
C ARG A 550 7.63 27.48 -1.82
N ILE A 551 6.78 26.82 -2.64
CA ILE A 551 5.53 27.43 -3.11
C ILE A 551 4.60 27.68 -1.91
N SER A 552 4.46 26.71 -0.98
CA SER A 552 3.65 26.88 0.24
C SER A 552 4.14 28.03 1.12
N ALA A 553 5.45 28.30 1.12
CA ALA A 553 6.05 29.44 1.83
C ALA A 553 5.91 30.78 1.08
N GLY A 554 5.33 30.78 -0.13
CA GLY A 554 5.21 31.97 -0.98
C GLY A 554 6.51 32.41 -1.67
N GLU A 555 7.56 31.56 -1.65
CA GLU A 555 8.88 31.87 -2.21
C GLU A 555 8.98 31.64 -3.72
N LEU A 556 8.15 30.74 -4.26
CA LEU A 556 8.18 30.35 -5.67
C LEU A 556 6.81 30.50 -6.34
N ASN A 557 6.83 30.93 -7.60
CA ASN A 557 5.62 30.93 -8.43
C ASN A 557 5.34 29.50 -8.94
N TRP A 558 4.18 28.97 -8.60
CA TRP A 558 3.81 27.59 -8.92
C TRP A 558 3.71 27.31 -10.43
N LYS A 559 3.25 28.26 -11.23
CA LYS A 559 3.16 28.12 -12.69
C LYS A 559 4.54 28.08 -13.35
N GLN A 560 5.50 28.82 -12.79
CA GLN A 560 6.88 28.74 -13.29
C GLN A 560 7.50 27.36 -13.04
N VAL A 561 7.28 26.80 -11.85
CA VAL A 561 7.72 25.44 -11.53
C VAL A 561 7.10 24.42 -12.48
N LEU A 562 5.81 24.57 -12.81
CA LEU A 562 5.15 23.70 -13.80
C LEU A 562 5.73 23.86 -15.21
N ARG A 563 6.01 25.08 -15.69
CA ARG A 563 6.60 25.34 -17.01
C ARG A 563 7.97 24.68 -17.13
N ASP A 564 8.83 24.86 -16.13
CA ASP A 564 10.17 24.30 -16.10
C ASP A 564 10.15 22.77 -16.12
N PHE A 565 9.24 22.18 -15.34
CA PHE A 565 9.02 20.73 -15.34
C PHE A 565 8.47 20.22 -16.68
N TRP A 566 7.41 20.84 -17.17
CA TRP A 566 6.63 20.36 -18.31
C TRP A 566 7.43 20.35 -19.61
N LYS A 567 8.23 21.37 -19.84
CA LYS A 567 9.06 21.50 -21.05
C LYS A 567 9.91 20.25 -21.32
N ASP A 568 10.68 19.84 -20.30
CA ASP A 568 11.58 18.68 -20.42
C ASP A 568 10.79 17.37 -20.43
N PHE A 569 9.78 17.27 -19.56
CA PHE A 569 8.97 16.06 -19.43
C PHE A 569 8.19 15.75 -20.70
N PHE A 570 7.58 16.76 -21.30
CA PHE A 570 6.82 16.58 -22.53
C PHE A 570 7.71 16.16 -23.72
N SER A 571 8.89 16.77 -23.86
CA SER A 571 9.87 16.34 -24.86
C SER A 571 10.22 14.85 -24.73
N GLN A 572 10.49 14.39 -23.50
CA GLN A 572 10.79 12.98 -23.24
C GLN A 572 9.62 12.04 -23.56
N ILE A 573 8.37 12.50 -23.29
CA ILE A 573 7.17 11.74 -23.65
C ILE A 573 7.05 11.59 -25.17
N GLU A 574 7.27 12.68 -25.95
CA GLU A 574 7.19 12.63 -27.41
C GLU A 574 8.28 11.70 -27.99
N ASP A 575 9.53 11.84 -27.55
CA ASP A 575 10.64 10.97 -27.98
C ASP A 575 10.32 9.48 -27.72
N THR A 576 9.71 9.20 -26.55
CA THR A 576 9.38 7.80 -26.19
C THR A 576 8.17 7.25 -26.97
N LYS A 577 7.24 8.10 -27.40
CA LYS A 577 6.11 7.69 -28.24
C LYS A 577 6.57 7.11 -29.58
N GLU A 578 7.62 7.66 -30.17
CA GLU A 578 8.18 7.26 -31.47
C GLU A 578 8.98 5.95 -31.43
N LEU A 579 9.46 5.53 -30.25
CA LEU A 579 10.22 4.30 -30.10
C LEU A 579 9.40 3.07 -30.53
N ARG A 580 10.04 2.14 -31.24
CA ARG A 580 9.42 0.83 -31.53
C ARG A 580 9.40 -0.05 -30.29
N VAL A 581 8.40 -0.90 -30.16
CA VAL A 581 8.29 -1.88 -29.04
C VAL A 581 9.51 -2.80 -28.99
N THR A 582 10.12 -3.12 -30.15
CA THR A 582 11.36 -3.91 -30.25
C THR A 582 12.51 -3.23 -29.53
N ASN A 583 12.72 -1.92 -29.75
CA ASN A 583 13.80 -1.17 -29.09
C ASN A 583 13.61 -1.12 -27.57
N VAL A 584 12.36 -1.00 -27.12
CA VAL A 584 12.02 -1.07 -25.68
C VAL A 584 12.34 -2.45 -25.13
N LEU A 585 12.00 -3.53 -25.85
CA LEU A 585 12.31 -4.90 -25.44
C LEU A 585 13.80 -5.16 -25.34
N ASP A 586 14.59 -4.64 -26.30
CA ASP A 586 16.04 -4.81 -26.31
C ASP A 586 16.67 -4.12 -25.08
N SER A 587 16.29 -2.87 -24.81
CA SER A 587 16.75 -2.15 -23.61
C SER A 587 16.35 -2.85 -22.31
N LEU A 588 15.10 -3.34 -22.22
CA LEU A 588 14.65 -4.08 -21.03
C LEU A 588 15.34 -5.44 -20.88
N ASN A 589 15.65 -6.11 -22.01
CA ASN A 589 16.35 -7.38 -22.01
C ASN A 589 17.81 -7.24 -21.56
N GLU A 590 18.42 -6.07 -21.77
CA GLU A 590 19.72 -5.72 -21.21
C GLU A 590 19.62 -5.33 -19.73
N ALA A 591 18.72 -4.41 -19.38
CA ALA A 591 18.57 -3.93 -18.03
C ALA A 591 18.21 -5.04 -17.03
N LEU A 592 17.36 -5.99 -17.44
CA LEU A 592 16.93 -7.12 -16.63
C LEU A 592 17.77 -8.38 -16.80
N ALA A 593 18.82 -8.35 -17.65
CA ALA A 593 19.64 -9.53 -17.94
C ALA A 593 20.24 -10.20 -16.68
N PRO A 594 20.80 -9.48 -15.71
CA PRO A 594 21.35 -10.10 -14.50
C PRO A 594 20.33 -10.88 -13.70
N LEU A 595 19.08 -10.42 -13.71
CA LEU A 595 17.95 -11.06 -13.02
C LEU A 595 17.36 -12.22 -13.81
N VAL A 596 17.13 -11.99 -15.11
CA VAL A 596 16.42 -12.95 -15.97
C VAL A 596 17.34 -14.07 -16.44
N PHE A 597 18.63 -13.81 -16.57
CA PHE A 597 19.65 -14.75 -17.04
C PHE A 597 20.83 -14.79 -16.06
N PRO A 598 20.64 -15.30 -14.82
CA PRO A 598 21.74 -15.43 -13.88
C PRO A 598 22.82 -16.37 -14.42
N LYS A 599 24.06 -16.12 -14.03
CA LYS A 599 25.19 -17.00 -14.42
C LYS A 599 24.91 -18.42 -13.92
N ARG A 600 25.18 -19.42 -14.79
CA ARG A 600 25.06 -20.82 -14.43
C ARG A 600 26.32 -21.28 -13.73
N GLU A 601 26.20 -22.23 -12.82
CA GLU A 601 27.33 -22.81 -12.08
C GLU A 601 28.31 -23.55 -12.99
N ASP A 602 27.83 -24.15 -14.08
CA ASP A 602 28.61 -24.84 -15.11
C ASP A 602 29.37 -23.91 -16.08
N GLY A 603 29.19 -22.56 -15.92
CA GLY A 603 29.80 -21.55 -16.79
C GLY A 603 29.17 -21.41 -18.18
N SER A 604 28.10 -22.17 -18.48
CA SER A 604 27.38 -22.10 -19.76
C SER A 604 26.63 -20.79 -19.91
N ASP A 605 26.42 -20.33 -21.15
CA ASP A 605 25.65 -19.11 -21.42
C ASP A 605 24.19 -19.30 -20.97
N PRO A 606 23.70 -18.49 -19.99
CA PRO A 606 22.35 -18.59 -19.48
C PRO A 606 21.27 -18.23 -20.50
N ARG A 607 21.66 -17.60 -21.62
CA ARG A 607 20.74 -17.27 -22.72
C ARG A 607 20.53 -18.42 -23.70
N ILE A 608 21.32 -19.48 -23.68
CA ILE A 608 21.09 -20.65 -24.53
C ILE A 608 19.87 -21.43 -24.00
N CYS A 609 18.92 -21.72 -24.90
CA CYS A 609 17.72 -22.48 -24.57
C CYS A 609 18.07 -23.93 -24.20
N GLN A 610 17.69 -24.36 -23.00
CA GLN A 610 17.96 -25.70 -22.49
C GLN A 610 17.19 -26.81 -23.24
N VAL A 611 16.06 -26.44 -23.89
CA VAL A 611 15.21 -27.42 -24.60
C VAL A 611 15.76 -27.73 -26.00
N CYS A 612 16.11 -26.73 -26.79
CA CYS A 612 16.62 -26.96 -28.16
C CYS A 612 18.14 -26.85 -28.32
N GLY A 613 18.85 -26.36 -27.29
CA GLY A 613 20.32 -26.23 -27.29
C GLY A 613 20.92 -25.19 -28.26
N THR A 614 20.12 -24.61 -29.16
CA THR A 614 20.60 -23.71 -30.26
C THR A 614 19.92 -22.35 -30.27
N GLY A 615 18.70 -22.21 -29.70
CA GLY A 615 17.97 -20.94 -29.67
C GLY A 615 18.41 -20.06 -28.51
N ASN A 616 18.30 -18.75 -28.69
CA ASN A 616 18.59 -17.74 -27.66
C ASN A 616 17.31 -17.37 -26.90
N LEU A 617 17.42 -17.34 -25.60
CA LEU A 617 16.35 -16.89 -24.70
C LEU A 617 16.38 -15.36 -24.62
N SER A 618 15.24 -14.74 -24.79
CA SER A 618 15.07 -13.29 -24.69
C SER A 618 13.72 -12.93 -24.10
N LEU A 619 13.64 -11.72 -23.56
CA LEU A 619 12.40 -11.15 -23.06
C LEU A 619 11.41 -10.94 -24.21
N LYS A 620 10.19 -11.41 -24.05
CA LYS A 620 9.07 -11.25 -25.00
C LYS A 620 7.89 -10.61 -24.27
N LEU A 621 7.08 -9.88 -25.03
CA LEU A 621 5.83 -9.32 -24.53
C LEU A 621 4.65 -10.07 -25.12
N GLY A 622 3.77 -10.58 -24.27
CA GLY A 622 2.51 -11.22 -24.62
C GLY A 622 1.30 -10.44 -24.10
N LYS A 623 0.13 -10.85 -24.50
CA LYS A 623 -1.14 -10.24 -24.03
C LYS A 623 -1.27 -10.18 -22.49
N TYR A 624 -0.58 -11.04 -21.78
CA TYR A 624 -0.68 -11.19 -20.33
C TYR A 624 0.54 -10.65 -19.56
N GLY A 625 1.49 -10.02 -20.27
CA GLY A 625 2.72 -9.48 -19.69
C GLY A 625 3.98 -10.02 -20.37
N ALA A 626 5.12 -9.72 -19.75
CA ALA A 626 6.41 -10.17 -20.26
C ALA A 626 6.72 -11.62 -19.81
N PHE A 627 7.42 -12.34 -20.67
CA PHE A 627 7.91 -13.69 -20.45
C PHE A 627 9.24 -13.91 -21.19
N VAL A 628 9.99 -14.89 -20.80
CA VAL A 628 11.19 -15.32 -21.53
C VAL A 628 10.78 -16.36 -22.56
N GLY A 629 11.20 -16.21 -23.80
CA GLY A 629 10.90 -17.14 -24.87
C GLY A 629 12.12 -17.44 -25.73
N CYS A 630 12.14 -18.63 -26.35
CA CYS A 630 13.19 -19.06 -27.28
C CYS A 630 13.09 -18.34 -28.63
N SER A 631 14.23 -18.04 -29.27
CA SER A 631 14.30 -17.47 -30.61
C SER A 631 13.85 -18.44 -31.71
N ASN A 632 13.92 -19.73 -31.48
CA ASN A 632 13.57 -20.76 -32.43
C ASN A 632 12.07 -21.11 -32.45
N TYR A 633 11.20 -20.19 -31.98
CA TYR A 633 9.77 -20.34 -32.15
C TYR A 633 9.39 -20.24 -33.66
N PRO A 634 8.53 -21.10 -34.19
CA PRO A 634 7.65 -22.09 -33.54
C PRO A 634 8.25 -23.49 -33.32
N GLU A 635 9.43 -23.81 -33.78
CA GLU A 635 10.05 -25.12 -33.65
C GLU A 635 10.36 -25.48 -32.20
N CYS A 636 10.74 -24.46 -31.42
CA CYS A 636 10.91 -24.57 -29.96
C CYS A 636 9.92 -23.66 -29.22
N ASN A 637 9.01 -24.28 -28.51
CA ASN A 637 7.95 -23.57 -27.75
C ASN A 637 8.36 -23.24 -26.29
N TYR A 638 9.65 -23.27 -25.96
CA TYR A 638 10.09 -22.98 -24.61
C TYR A 638 9.71 -21.56 -24.18
N THR A 639 9.02 -21.46 -23.06
CA THR A 639 8.69 -20.16 -22.41
C THR A 639 8.81 -20.29 -20.90
N ARG A 640 9.26 -19.20 -20.24
CA ARG A 640 9.37 -19.07 -18.80
C ARG A 640 8.81 -17.73 -18.35
N GLN A 641 8.13 -17.70 -17.20
CA GLN A 641 7.67 -16.45 -16.60
C GLN A 641 8.86 -15.69 -15.98
N LEU A 642 8.75 -14.35 -15.83
CA LEU A 642 9.78 -13.53 -15.20
C LEU A 642 9.90 -13.75 -13.70
N SER A 643 8.82 -14.14 -13.02
CA SER A 643 8.80 -14.45 -11.60
C SER A 643 8.97 -15.94 -11.37
N SER A 644 10.21 -16.40 -11.28
CA SER A 644 10.53 -17.55 -10.44
C SER A 644 11.28 -16.99 -9.24
N GLU A 645 10.62 -16.91 -8.10
CA GLU A 645 11.28 -16.79 -6.80
C GLU A 645 12.25 -17.95 -6.68
N ASN A 646 13.50 -17.62 -6.44
CA ASN A 646 14.67 -18.50 -6.31
C ASN A 646 15.17 -19.09 -7.62
N GLY A 647 16.47 -18.93 -7.87
CA GLY A 647 17.27 -19.69 -8.84
C GLY A 647 17.27 -21.20 -8.59
N GLY A 648 16.17 -21.76 -8.21
CA GLY A 648 15.90 -23.19 -8.13
C GLY A 648 15.43 -23.67 -9.48
N GLU A 649 16.26 -24.43 -10.16
CA GLU A 649 16.02 -25.13 -11.41
C GLU A 649 14.84 -26.13 -11.36
N ALA A 650 13.95 -26.11 -10.37
CA ALA A 650 13.07 -27.24 -10.13
C ALA A 650 11.57 -26.99 -10.19
N GLU A 651 11.01 -25.81 -9.98
CA GLU A 651 9.54 -25.72 -9.83
C GLU A 651 8.74 -25.59 -11.13
N GLY A 652 9.37 -25.13 -12.22
CA GLY A 652 8.73 -25.11 -13.56
C GLY A 652 9.13 -26.28 -14.45
N ALA A 653 10.31 -26.84 -14.24
CA ALA A 653 10.83 -27.96 -15.04
C ALA A 653 10.29 -29.33 -14.55
N ALA A 654 9.94 -29.47 -13.29
CA ALA A 654 9.43 -30.75 -12.73
C ALA A 654 8.04 -31.16 -13.24
N LEU A 655 7.31 -30.27 -13.92
CA LEU A 655 5.99 -30.56 -14.48
C LEU A 655 5.95 -30.44 -16.02
N ASN A 656 7.10 -30.52 -16.71
CA ASN A 656 7.15 -30.59 -18.17
C ASN A 656 6.59 -31.95 -18.69
N GLU A 657 6.56 -32.93 -17.86
CA GLU A 657 5.79 -34.17 -18.08
C GLU A 657 4.61 -34.25 -17.12
N PRO A 658 3.43 -34.65 -17.59
CA PRO A 658 2.27 -34.84 -16.72
C PRO A 658 2.59 -35.88 -15.62
N LYS A 659 2.56 -35.47 -14.35
CA LYS A 659 2.70 -36.37 -13.22
C LYS A 659 1.39 -37.16 -13.11
N ASN A 660 1.42 -38.48 -13.38
CA ASN A 660 0.27 -39.33 -13.15
C ASN A 660 0.06 -39.50 -11.63
N LEU A 661 -1.14 -39.18 -11.16
CA LEU A 661 -1.54 -39.28 -9.76
C LEU A 661 -2.38 -40.54 -9.47
N GLY A 662 -2.86 -41.23 -10.51
CA GLY A 662 -3.71 -42.42 -10.41
C GLY A 662 -4.90 -42.37 -11.36
N THR A 663 -5.87 -43.26 -11.18
CA THR A 663 -7.06 -43.41 -12.03
C THR A 663 -8.32 -43.18 -11.19
N ASP A 664 -9.27 -42.37 -11.68
CA ASP A 664 -10.57 -42.19 -11.05
C ASP A 664 -11.38 -43.49 -11.11
N PRO A 665 -11.71 -44.11 -9.96
CA PRO A 665 -12.39 -45.41 -9.94
C PRO A 665 -13.82 -45.34 -10.48
N THR A 666 -14.41 -44.13 -10.58
CA THR A 666 -15.79 -43.93 -11.05
C THR A 666 -15.84 -43.79 -12.57
N THR A 667 -14.84 -43.18 -13.19
CA THR A 667 -14.85 -42.94 -14.64
C THR A 667 -13.83 -43.78 -15.41
N GLY A 668 -12.84 -44.40 -14.75
CA GLY A 668 -11.74 -45.10 -15.35
C GLY A 668 -10.70 -44.21 -16.04
N GLU A 669 -10.81 -42.87 -15.88
CA GLU A 669 -9.94 -41.90 -16.52
C GLU A 669 -8.71 -41.57 -15.64
N GLU A 670 -7.57 -41.33 -16.26
CA GLU A 670 -6.34 -40.94 -15.56
C GLU A 670 -6.44 -39.51 -14.98
N LEU A 671 -5.90 -39.38 -13.76
CA LEU A 671 -5.68 -38.13 -13.09
C LEU A 671 -4.23 -37.70 -13.25
N THR A 672 -4.01 -36.56 -13.87
CA THR A 672 -2.66 -35.99 -14.08
C THR A 672 -2.54 -34.60 -13.50
N LEU A 673 -1.42 -34.34 -12.83
CA LEU A 673 -1.00 -33.00 -12.44
C LEU A 673 -0.17 -32.42 -13.58
N ARG A 674 -0.60 -31.29 -14.08
CA ARG A 674 0.00 -30.59 -15.24
C ARG A 674 0.29 -29.12 -14.92
N SER A 675 1.25 -28.53 -15.60
CA SER A 675 1.49 -27.10 -15.57
C SER A 675 0.78 -26.42 -16.74
N GLY A 676 0.12 -25.30 -16.48
CA GLY A 676 -0.58 -24.53 -17.49
C GLY A 676 -0.36 -23.03 -17.32
N ARG A 677 -0.82 -22.24 -18.29
CA ARG A 677 -0.66 -20.77 -18.32
C ARG A 677 -1.27 -20.03 -17.11
N PHE A 678 -2.09 -20.69 -16.32
CA PHE A 678 -2.73 -20.15 -15.11
C PHE A 678 -2.17 -20.78 -13.83
N GLY A 679 -1.03 -21.48 -13.93
CA GLY A 679 -0.42 -22.26 -12.85
C GLY A 679 -0.68 -23.75 -12.96
N PRO A 680 -0.23 -24.53 -11.97
CA PRO A 680 -0.46 -25.96 -11.93
C PRO A 680 -1.96 -26.29 -11.78
N TYR A 681 -2.38 -27.37 -12.44
CA TYR A 681 -3.77 -27.83 -12.41
C TYR A 681 -3.85 -29.36 -12.49
N ILE A 682 -4.94 -29.89 -11.96
CA ILE A 682 -5.28 -31.32 -12.09
C ILE A 682 -6.17 -31.49 -13.30
N GLN A 683 -5.88 -32.49 -14.10
CA GLN A 683 -6.69 -32.90 -15.25
C GLN A 683 -7.12 -34.34 -15.10
N ARG A 684 -8.41 -34.62 -15.35
CA ARG A 684 -8.98 -35.91 -15.45
C ARG A 684 -9.35 -36.19 -16.91
N GLY A 685 -8.84 -37.28 -17.46
CA GLY A 685 -9.01 -37.66 -18.87
C GLY A 685 -8.23 -36.75 -19.83
N ASP A 686 -8.33 -37.06 -21.14
CA ASP A 686 -7.60 -36.35 -22.20
C ASP A 686 -8.54 -35.71 -23.23
N GLY A 687 -7.98 -34.72 -23.98
CA GLY A 687 -8.67 -34.08 -25.08
C GLY A 687 -9.53 -32.88 -24.66
N LYS A 688 -10.56 -32.58 -25.48
CA LYS A 688 -11.40 -31.36 -25.31
C LYS A 688 -12.44 -31.49 -24.19
N GLU A 689 -12.78 -32.67 -23.76
CA GLU A 689 -13.77 -32.97 -22.72
C GLU A 689 -13.15 -33.22 -21.35
N ALA A 690 -11.82 -33.18 -21.23
CA ALA A 690 -11.11 -33.34 -19.99
C ALA A 690 -11.56 -32.34 -18.92
N LYS A 691 -11.88 -32.82 -17.73
CA LYS A 691 -12.21 -31.97 -16.59
C LYS A 691 -10.91 -31.45 -15.98
N ARG A 692 -10.86 -30.15 -15.71
CA ARG A 692 -9.67 -29.47 -15.17
C ARG A 692 -10.01 -28.63 -13.94
N SER A 693 -9.14 -28.66 -12.93
CA SER A 693 -9.25 -27.87 -11.73
C SER A 693 -7.88 -27.28 -11.37
N SER A 694 -7.80 -25.94 -11.23
CA SER A 694 -6.56 -25.27 -10.82
C SER A 694 -6.28 -25.53 -9.35
N LEU A 695 -5.02 -25.60 -8.95
CA LEU A 695 -4.66 -25.72 -7.56
C LEU A 695 -5.06 -24.46 -6.78
N PRO A 696 -5.60 -24.61 -5.55
CA PRO A 696 -5.89 -23.49 -4.67
C PRO A 696 -4.62 -22.71 -4.30
N LYS A 697 -4.76 -21.43 -4.00
CA LYS A 697 -3.64 -20.61 -3.50
C LYS A 697 -3.08 -21.21 -2.20
N GLY A 698 -1.78 -21.43 -2.16
CA GLY A 698 -1.08 -21.99 -1.01
C GLY A 698 -0.84 -23.50 -1.08
N TRP A 699 -1.47 -24.21 -2.03
CA TRP A 699 -1.15 -25.60 -2.29
C TRP A 699 -0.01 -25.71 -3.28
N LYS A 700 1.01 -26.52 -2.94
CA LYS A 700 2.17 -26.74 -3.79
C LYS A 700 1.99 -28.02 -4.62
N PRO A 701 2.53 -28.08 -5.85
CA PRO A 701 2.43 -29.25 -6.71
C PRO A 701 3.01 -30.52 -6.08
N GLU A 702 4.03 -30.39 -5.26
CA GLU A 702 4.70 -31.48 -4.54
C GLU A 702 3.82 -32.09 -3.45
N ASP A 703 2.91 -31.30 -2.85
CA ASP A 703 2.01 -31.73 -1.77
C ASP A 703 0.73 -32.39 -2.29
N ILE A 704 0.57 -32.48 -3.62
CA ILE A 704 -0.62 -33.09 -4.24
C ILE A 704 -0.47 -34.57 -4.36
N ASP A 705 -1.26 -35.26 -3.57
CA ASP A 705 -1.51 -36.69 -3.62
C ASP A 705 -2.80 -37.02 -4.40
N TYR A 706 -3.08 -38.34 -4.54
CA TYR A 706 -4.28 -38.81 -5.21
C TYR A 706 -5.58 -38.36 -4.54
N GLU A 707 -5.63 -38.33 -3.22
CA GLU A 707 -6.83 -37.97 -2.46
C GLU A 707 -7.17 -36.49 -2.64
N LYS A 708 -6.18 -35.59 -2.54
CA LYS A 708 -6.36 -34.15 -2.78
C LYS A 708 -6.75 -33.88 -4.24
N ALA A 709 -6.18 -34.61 -5.19
CA ALA A 709 -6.51 -34.49 -6.60
C ALA A 709 -7.96 -34.88 -6.88
N MET A 710 -8.41 -36.01 -6.32
CA MET A 710 -9.79 -36.45 -6.41
C MET A 710 -10.77 -35.47 -5.76
N ALA A 711 -10.45 -34.97 -4.59
CA ALA A 711 -11.28 -33.99 -3.89
C ALA A 711 -11.44 -32.71 -4.73
N LEU A 712 -10.34 -32.22 -5.32
CA LEU A 712 -10.33 -30.99 -6.12
C LEU A 712 -11.09 -31.13 -7.45
N ILE A 713 -10.92 -32.26 -8.13
CA ILE A 713 -11.58 -32.51 -9.42
C ILE A 713 -13.08 -32.80 -9.24
N SER A 714 -13.49 -33.22 -8.05
CA SER A 714 -14.89 -33.51 -7.72
C SER A 714 -15.72 -32.27 -7.40
N LEU A 715 -15.08 -31.08 -7.28
CA LEU A 715 -15.81 -29.83 -7.04
C LEU A 715 -16.68 -29.42 -8.25
N PRO A 716 -17.83 -28.78 -8.03
CA PRO A 716 -18.45 -28.50 -6.73
C PRO A 716 -18.99 -29.75 -6.03
N ARG A 717 -18.86 -29.84 -4.69
CA ARG A 717 -19.32 -30.94 -3.88
C ARG A 717 -20.73 -30.66 -3.32
N ASP A 718 -21.64 -31.59 -3.56
CA ASP A 718 -22.97 -31.53 -2.97
C ASP A 718 -22.93 -31.97 -1.51
N ILE A 719 -23.42 -31.12 -0.61
CA ILE A 719 -23.41 -31.32 0.84
C ILE A 719 -24.71 -31.99 1.29
N GLY A 720 -25.83 -31.56 0.74
CA GLY A 720 -27.14 -32.07 1.07
C GLY A 720 -28.26 -31.05 0.81
N LYS A 721 -29.51 -31.45 1.02
CA LYS A 721 -30.65 -30.56 0.83
C LYS A 721 -30.88 -29.70 2.08
N HIS A 722 -31.09 -28.43 1.87
CA HIS A 722 -31.44 -27.49 2.95
C HIS A 722 -32.77 -27.92 3.59
N PRO A 723 -32.87 -28.03 4.91
CA PRO A 723 -34.04 -28.58 5.61
C PRO A 723 -35.33 -27.80 5.37
N GLU A 724 -35.27 -26.49 5.20
CA GLU A 724 -36.47 -25.65 5.01
C GLU A 724 -36.83 -25.47 3.52
N THR A 725 -35.85 -25.34 2.64
CA THR A 725 -36.11 -25.01 1.23
C THR A 725 -36.13 -26.24 0.33
N GLY A 726 -35.62 -27.41 0.79
CA GLY A 726 -35.47 -28.61 0.00
C GLY A 726 -34.45 -28.54 -1.13
N LYS A 727 -33.80 -27.39 -1.35
CA LYS A 727 -32.82 -27.16 -2.44
C LYS A 727 -31.44 -27.62 -2.02
N MET A 728 -30.63 -28.06 -3.00
CA MET A 728 -29.27 -28.53 -2.76
C MET A 728 -28.34 -27.41 -2.27
N ILE A 729 -27.49 -27.73 -1.32
CA ILE A 729 -26.35 -26.91 -0.89
C ILE A 729 -25.10 -27.55 -1.45
N SER A 730 -24.27 -26.79 -2.12
CA SER A 730 -22.97 -27.24 -2.64
C SER A 730 -21.81 -26.36 -2.16
N SER A 731 -20.64 -26.97 -2.00
CA SER A 731 -19.39 -26.27 -1.70
C SER A 731 -18.48 -26.23 -2.93
N GLY A 732 -17.68 -25.16 -3.06
CA GLY A 732 -16.79 -25.00 -4.18
C GLY A 732 -15.72 -23.93 -3.98
N LEU A 733 -14.80 -23.84 -4.92
CA LEU A 733 -13.77 -22.81 -5.02
C LEU A 733 -14.09 -21.84 -6.13
N GLY A 734 -14.13 -20.57 -5.83
CA GLY A 734 -14.43 -19.53 -6.79
C GLY A 734 -13.37 -18.43 -6.84
N ARG A 735 -13.56 -17.45 -7.71
CA ARG A 735 -12.66 -16.28 -7.87
C ARG A 735 -12.41 -15.51 -6.56
N TYR A 736 -13.38 -15.55 -5.64
CA TYR A 736 -13.35 -14.83 -4.38
C TYR A 736 -13.05 -15.73 -3.17
N GLY A 737 -12.56 -16.95 -3.42
CA GLY A 737 -12.22 -17.93 -2.38
C GLY A 737 -13.23 -19.07 -2.25
N PRO A 738 -13.12 -19.85 -1.16
CA PRO A 738 -14.00 -20.97 -0.86
C PRO A 738 -15.42 -20.50 -0.49
N PHE A 739 -16.44 -21.21 -0.98
CA PHE A 739 -17.83 -20.80 -0.82
C PHE A 739 -18.81 -21.97 -0.66
N LEU A 740 -19.96 -21.66 -0.05
CA LEU A 740 -21.18 -22.46 -0.11
C LEU A 740 -22.16 -21.79 -1.07
N LEU A 741 -22.83 -22.56 -1.88
CA LEU A 741 -23.89 -22.10 -2.77
C LEU A 741 -25.21 -22.74 -2.40
N HIS A 742 -26.23 -21.91 -2.15
CA HIS A 742 -27.61 -22.30 -1.92
C HIS A 742 -28.55 -21.29 -2.55
N ASP A 743 -29.37 -21.72 -3.51
CA ASP A 743 -30.42 -20.90 -4.16
C ASP A 743 -29.93 -19.51 -4.60
N GLY A 744 -28.74 -19.42 -5.22
CA GLY A 744 -28.14 -18.17 -5.66
C GLY A 744 -27.44 -17.36 -4.55
N THR A 745 -27.51 -17.78 -3.29
CA THR A 745 -26.80 -17.17 -2.16
C THR A 745 -25.43 -17.83 -2.03
N TYR A 746 -24.36 -16.99 -2.01
CA TYR A 746 -22.99 -17.42 -1.76
C TYR A 746 -22.60 -17.04 -0.33
N ALA A 747 -22.27 -18.03 0.49
CA ALA A 747 -21.67 -17.81 1.82
C ALA A 747 -20.20 -18.24 1.77
N ASN A 748 -19.29 -17.38 2.27
CA ASN A 748 -17.85 -17.67 2.24
C ASN A 748 -17.52 -18.67 3.37
N LEU A 749 -16.59 -19.58 3.07
CA LEU A 749 -15.94 -20.46 4.03
C LEU A 749 -14.62 -19.82 4.48
N GLU A 750 -14.14 -20.18 5.65
CA GLU A 750 -12.96 -19.59 6.27
C GLU A 750 -11.66 -20.17 5.71
N SER A 751 -11.65 -21.46 5.40
CA SER A 751 -10.49 -22.16 4.86
C SER A 751 -10.80 -22.96 3.58
N ILE A 752 -9.76 -23.35 2.85
CA ILE A 752 -9.87 -24.23 1.67
C ILE A 752 -10.30 -25.62 2.10
N GLU A 753 -9.82 -26.09 3.24
CA GLU A 753 -10.13 -27.39 3.83
C GLU A 753 -11.62 -27.53 4.18
N ASP A 754 -12.25 -26.42 4.57
CA ASP A 754 -13.70 -26.39 4.84
C ASP A 754 -14.54 -26.77 3.62
N VAL A 755 -14.05 -26.50 2.39
CA VAL A 755 -14.77 -26.89 1.16
C VAL A 755 -15.01 -28.38 1.10
N PHE A 756 -14.04 -29.16 1.58
CA PHE A 756 -14.05 -30.61 1.52
C PHE A 756 -14.68 -31.25 2.76
N SER A 757 -14.65 -30.56 3.91
CA SER A 757 -15.05 -31.13 5.21
C SER A 757 -16.39 -30.64 5.76
N VAL A 758 -16.89 -29.48 5.30
CA VAL A 758 -18.10 -28.87 5.83
C VAL A 758 -19.31 -29.79 5.71
N GLY A 759 -20.00 -29.99 6.84
CA GLY A 759 -21.23 -30.77 6.92
C GLY A 759 -22.50 -29.93 6.77
N LEU A 760 -23.64 -30.58 6.56
CA LEU A 760 -24.93 -29.94 6.29
C LEU A 760 -25.34 -28.92 7.37
N ASN A 761 -25.21 -29.26 8.64
CA ASN A 761 -25.64 -28.39 9.74
C ASN A 761 -24.85 -27.05 9.76
N ARG A 762 -23.52 -27.12 9.64
CA ARG A 762 -22.68 -25.92 9.57
C ARG A 762 -22.94 -25.13 8.31
N ALA A 763 -23.17 -25.81 7.19
CA ALA A 763 -23.49 -25.14 5.92
C ALA A 763 -24.82 -24.35 6.02
N VAL A 764 -25.86 -24.93 6.61
CA VAL A 764 -27.15 -24.24 6.88
C VAL A 764 -26.96 -23.03 7.77
N THR A 765 -26.17 -23.15 8.85
CA THR A 765 -25.87 -22.06 9.78
C THR A 765 -25.16 -20.90 9.07
N LEU A 766 -24.12 -21.19 8.29
CA LEU A 766 -23.37 -20.15 7.57
C LEU A 766 -24.20 -19.45 6.49
N ILE A 767 -25.09 -20.17 5.84
CA ILE A 767 -26.05 -19.60 4.89
C ILE A 767 -27.04 -18.67 5.60
N ALA A 768 -27.61 -19.11 6.75
CA ALA A 768 -28.51 -18.31 7.56
C ALA A 768 -27.84 -17.05 8.11
N GLU A 769 -26.61 -17.15 8.62
CA GLU A 769 -25.81 -16.00 9.06
C GLU A 769 -25.53 -15.00 7.92
N LYS A 770 -25.26 -15.50 6.72
CA LYS A 770 -25.05 -14.64 5.55
C LYS A 770 -26.34 -13.92 5.15
N GLN A 771 -27.48 -14.59 5.22
CA GLN A 771 -28.80 -14.01 4.95
C GLN A 771 -29.18 -12.99 6.03
N ALA A 772 -28.87 -13.23 7.30
CA ALA A 772 -29.11 -12.33 8.41
C ALA A 772 -28.20 -11.08 8.41
N LYS A 773 -26.93 -11.24 7.96
CA LYS A 773 -25.94 -10.15 7.84
C LYS A 773 -26.08 -9.37 6.53
N ALA A 774 -26.87 -9.81 5.56
CA ALA A 774 -27.20 -9.02 4.41
C ALA A 774 -27.98 -7.79 4.89
N PRO A 775 -27.44 -6.55 4.81
CA PRO A 775 -28.25 -5.37 5.04
C PRO A 775 -29.31 -5.40 3.94
N GLY A 776 -30.59 -5.64 4.29
CA GLY A 776 -31.79 -5.72 3.47
C GLY A 776 -31.63 -5.40 1.98
N GLY A 777 -31.02 -6.28 1.23
CA GLY A 777 -30.64 -6.10 -0.16
C GLY A 777 -30.78 -7.35 -0.98
N GLY A 778 -31.82 -8.14 -0.73
CA GLY A 778 -32.58 -8.69 -1.83
C GLY A 778 -33.07 -7.47 -2.59
N ARG A 779 -32.85 -7.40 -3.90
CA ARG A 779 -33.65 -6.52 -4.76
C ARG A 779 -35.11 -6.93 -4.54
N SER A 780 -35.70 -6.44 -3.46
CA SER A 780 -37.14 -6.32 -3.39
C SER A 780 -37.47 -5.40 -4.54
N THR A 781 -38.16 -5.92 -5.51
CA THR A 781 -38.88 -5.09 -6.48
C THR A 781 -39.57 -4.02 -5.67
N PRO A 782 -39.37 -2.73 -5.93
CA PRO A 782 -40.01 -1.68 -5.15
C PRO A 782 -41.54 -1.96 -5.10
N ALA A 783 -42.12 -1.78 -3.93
CA ALA A 783 -43.57 -1.98 -3.78
C ALA A 783 -44.30 -1.21 -4.89
N ALA A 784 -45.29 -1.83 -5.47
CA ALA A 784 -46.09 -1.17 -6.53
C ALA A 784 -46.75 0.06 -5.92
N LEU A 785 -46.52 1.24 -6.48
CA LEU A 785 -47.21 2.47 -6.13
C LEU A 785 -48.70 2.42 -6.60
N LYS A 786 -48.92 1.74 -7.72
CA LYS A 786 -50.23 1.51 -8.31
C LYS A 786 -50.21 0.24 -9.17
N GLU A 787 -51.24 -0.57 -9.11
CA GLU A 787 -51.53 -1.66 -10.04
C GLU A 787 -52.49 -1.16 -11.08
N LEU A 788 -52.18 -1.32 -12.35
CA LEU A 788 -52.98 -0.78 -13.47
C LEU A 788 -53.82 -1.86 -14.14
N GLY A 789 -53.60 -3.15 -13.82
CA GLY A 789 -54.30 -4.29 -14.46
C GLY A 789 -53.32 -5.10 -15.34
N ASP A 790 -53.84 -6.00 -16.17
CA ASP A 790 -53.06 -6.88 -17.02
C ASP A 790 -52.83 -6.31 -18.42
N HIS A 791 -51.65 -6.58 -18.96
CA HIS A 791 -51.28 -6.28 -20.34
C HIS A 791 -52.07 -7.20 -21.31
N PRO A 792 -52.48 -6.73 -22.49
CA PRO A 792 -53.19 -7.57 -23.49
C PRO A 792 -52.47 -8.87 -23.87
N ASP A 793 -51.12 -8.90 -23.79
CA ASP A 793 -50.29 -10.07 -24.04
C ASP A 793 -50.01 -10.88 -22.75
N GLY A 794 -50.73 -10.58 -21.67
CA GLY A 794 -50.62 -11.24 -20.36
C GLY A 794 -49.58 -10.62 -19.43
N GLY A 795 -49.83 -10.70 -18.12
CA GLY A 795 -48.97 -10.20 -17.07
C GLY A 795 -49.32 -8.80 -16.55
N ALA A 796 -49.20 -8.63 -15.23
CA ALA A 796 -49.62 -7.42 -14.54
C ALA A 796 -48.75 -6.19 -14.91
N ILE A 797 -49.40 -5.05 -15.12
CA ILE A 797 -48.76 -3.74 -15.29
C ILE A 797 -48.76 -3.02 -13.95
N THR A 798 -47.59 -2.66 -13.45
CA THR A 798 -47.47 -1.95 -12.17
C THR A 798 -46.70 -0.65 -12.33
N VAL A 799 -47.03 0.38 -11.56
CA VAL A 799 -46.26 1.62 -11.44
C VAL A 799 -45.40 1.49 -10.19
N ARG A 800 -44.12 1.75 -10.30
CA ARG A 800 -43.13 1.60 -9.23
C ARG A 800 -42.24 2.82 -9.15
N ASP A 801 -41.68 3.08 -7.96
CA ASP A 801 -40.65 4.11 -7.82
C ASP A 801 -39.26 3.52 -8.07
N GLY A 802 -38.41 4.23 -8.77
CA GLY A 802 -37.08 3.79 -9.14
C GLY A 802 -36.01 4.85 -8.98
N ARG A 803 -34.72 4.43 -9.00
CA ARG A 803 -33.53 5.31 -8.86
C ARG A 803 -33.56 6.52 -9.82
N TYR A 804 -34.24 6.39 -10.94
CA TYR A 804 -34.35 7.42 -12.00
C TYR A 804 -35.74 8.06 -12.07
N GLY A 805 -36.54 7.88 -11.03
CA GLY A 805 -37.95 8.34 -10.93
C GLY A 805 -38.97 7.24 -11.19
N PRO A 806 -40.29 7.55 -11.06
CA PRO A 806 -41.37 6.58 -11.22
C PRO A 806 -41.38 5.97 -12.61
N TYR A 807 -41.73 4.69 -12.72
CA TYR A 807 -41.75 3.94 -13.99
C TYR A 807 -42.88 2.90 -14.00
N VAL A 808 -43.36 2.60 -15.21
CA VAL A 808 -44.26 1.48 -15.46
C VAL A 808 -43.44 0.23 -15.69
N ASN A 809 -43.80 -0.84 -15.00
CA ASN A 809 -43.16 -2.16 -15.14
C ASN A 809 -44.15 -3.16 -15.74
N TRP A 810 -43.73 -3.87 -16.79
CA TRP A 810 -44.40 -5.03 -17.34
C TRP A 810 -43.36 -6.10 -17.69
N GLY A 811 -43.41 -7.22 -16.97
CA GLY A 811 -42.43 -8.29 -17.11
C GLY A 811 -40.98 -7.80 -16.96
N LYS A 812 -40.19 -7.79 -18.06
CA LYS A 812 -38.80 -7.31 -18.11
C LYS A 812 -38.67 -5.88 -18.64
N VAL A 813 -39.80 -5.24 -19.04
CA VAL A 813 -39.80 -3.89 -19.59
C VAL A 813 -40.09 -2.89 -18.48
N ASN A 814 -39.23 -1.88 -18.33
CA ASN A 814 -39.38 -0.76 -17.40
C ASN A 814 -39.42 0.55 -18.23
N ALA A 815 -40.55 1.20 -18.29
CA ALA A 815 -40.73 2.47 -19.01
C ALA A 815 -40.87 3.62 -18.00
N THR A 816 -39.94 4.58 -18.03
CA THR A 816 -39.91 5.73 -17.11
C THR A 816 -41.07 6.68 -17.43
N LEU A 817 -41.78 7.18 -16.41
CA LEU A 817 -42.80 8.18 -16.57
C LEU A 817 -42.22 9.52 -17.07
N PRO A 818 -42.95 10.27 -17.90
CA PRO A 818 -42.56 11.64 -18.26
C PRO A 818 -42.39 12.54 -17.02
N LYS A 819 -41.42 13.45 -17.06
CA LYS A 819 -41.19 14.41 -15.96
C LYS A 819 -42.45 15.25 -15.67
N GLY A 820 -42.89 15.23 -14.41
CA GLY A 820 -44.04 15.99 -13.93
C GLY A 820 -45.38 15.25 -13.95
N LYS A 821 -45.40 13.99 -14.44
CA LYS A 821 -46.59 13.14 -14.37
C LYS A 821 -46.70 12.46 -13.01
N ASP A 822 -47.88 12.60 -12.38
CA ASP A 822 -48.17 11.96 -11.09
C ASP A 822 -48.30 10.43 -11.29
N PRO A 823 -47.49 9.60 -10.56
CA PRO A 823 -47.60 8.14 -10.64
C PRO A 823 -48.97 7.56 -10.32
N GLN A 824 -49.77 8.27 -9.53
CA GLN A 824 -51.13 7.83 -9.16
C GLN A 824 -52.16 8.17 -10.25
N ALA A 825 -51.85 9.14 -11.10
CA ALA A 825 -52.80 9.62 -12.14
C ALA A 825 -52.66 8.92 -13.51
N ILE A 826 -51.66 8.02 -13.66
CA ILE A 826 -51.46 7.32 -14.95
C ILE A 826 -52.57 6.29 -15.22
N THR A 827 -53.04 6.24 -16.49
CA THR A 827 -54.04 5.26 -16.93
C THR A 827 -53.40 4.03 -17.58
N VAL A 828 -54.19 2.98 -17.80
CA VAL A 828 -53.71 1.72 -18.42
C VAL A 828 -53.29 2.01 -19.89
N GLU A 829 -54.03 2.83 -20.61
CA GLU A 829 -53.72 3.17 -21.99
C GLU A 829 -52.42 3.92 -22.14
N GLU A 830 -52.16 4.89 -21.25
CA GLU A 830 -50.87 5.63 -21.20
C GLU A 830 -49.71 4.71 -20.86
N ALA A 831 -49.91 3.77 -19.95
CA ALA A 831 -48.91 2.77 -19.57
C ALA A 831 -48.56 1.83 -20.74
N LEU A 832 -49.56 1.39 -21.51
CA LEU A 832 -49.36 0.55 -22.70
C LEU A 832 -48.56 1.27 -23.78
N VAL A 833 -48.80 2.56 -23.99
CA VAL A 833 -48.05 3.39 -24.96
C VAL A 833 -46.56 3.49 -24.52
N LEU A 834 -46.29 3.77 -23.25
CA LEU A 834 -44.95 3.86 -22.73
C LEU A 834 -44.18 2.52 -22.79
N ILE A 835 -44.88 1.41 -22.54
CA ILE A 835 -44.31 0.05 -22.66
C ILE A 835 -43.99 -0.25 -24.13
N ALA A 836 -44.89 0.05 -25.07
CA ALA A 836 -44.68 -0.18 -26.50
C ALA A 836 -43.50 0.64 -27.07
N GLU A 837 -43.40 1.92 -26.70
CA GLU A 837 -42.28 2.78 -27.12
C GLU A 837 -40.93 2.26 -26.59
N LYS A 838 -40.90 1.69 -25.38
CA LYS A 838 -39.69 1.15 -24.79
C LYS A 838 -39.32 -0.22 -25.35
N ALA A 839 -40.29 -1.07 -25.62
CA ALA A 839 -40.11 -2.38 -26.25
C ALA A 839 -39.59 -2.27 -27.69
N GLY A 840 -40.05 -1.26 -28.46
CA GLY A 840 -39.58 -0.98 -29.82
C GLY A 840 -38.16 -0.40 -29.93
N LYS A 841 -37.56 0.08 -28.83
CA LYS A 841 -36.19 0.66 -28.75
C LYS A 841 -35.13 -0.28 -28.15
N ALA A 842 -35.45 -1.53 -27.77
CA ALA A 842 -34.50 -2.46 -27.19
C ALA A 842 -33.63 -3.10 -28.28
N PRO A 843 -32.27 -3.08 -28.16
CA PRO A 843 -31.43 -3.83 -29.09
C PRO A 843 -31.64 -5.33 -28.86
N ALA A 844 -31.76 -6.10 -29.95
CA ALA A 844 -31.98 -7.53 -29.93
C ALA A 844 -30.91 -8.26 -29.14
N ALA A 845 -31.30 -8.83 -28.01
CA ALA A 845 -30.46 -9.71 -27.23
C ALA A 845 -30.28 -11.03 -27.98
N LYS A 846 -29.03 -11.40 -28.25
CA LYS A 846 -28.64 -12.68 -28.83
C LYS A 846 -29.07 -13.83 -27.90
N THR A 847 -30.21 -14.44 -28.16
CA THR A 847 -30.62 -15.70 -27.53
C THR A 847 -29.92 -16.87 -28.22
N LYS A 848 -29.12 -17.60 -27.51
CA LYS A 848 -28.67 -18.93 -27.89
C LYS A 848 -29.83 -19.91 -27.70
N ALA A 849 -30.42 -20.34 -28.80
CA ALA A 849 -31.32 -21.48 -28.79
C ALA A 849 -30.54 -22.80 -29.03
N LYS A 850 -30.89 -23.78 -28.26
CA LYS A 850 -30.42 -25.16 -28.36
C LYS A 850 -30.98 -25.87 -29.58
N THR A 851 -30.10 -26.59 -30.21
CA THR A 851 -30.16 -27.61 -31.26
C THR A 851 -31.33 -28.57 -31.22
N ALA A 852 -31.88 -28.87 -32.44
CA ALA A 852 -32.28 -30.20 -32.85
C ALA A 852 -31.99 -30.42 -34.34
N ALA A 853 -31.75 -31.65 -34.73
CA ALA A 853 -30.99 -32.16 -35.84
C ALA A 853 -31.71 -32.17 -37.18
N LYS A 854 -30.90 -32.01 -38.25
CA LYS A 854 -30.84 -32.61 -39.63
C LYS A 854 -32.10 -33.16 -40.32
N PRO A 855 -32.24 -33.16 -41.72
CA PRO A 855 -31.25 -33.76 -42.62
C PRO A 855 -31.00 -32.99 -43.97
N LYS A 856 -30.05 -33.61 -44.73
CA LYS A 856 -29.41 -33.32 -46.00
C LYS A 856 -30.37 -33.15 -47.20
N SER A 857 -29.99 -32.32 -48.18
CA SER A 857 -29.67 -32.74 -49.58
C SER A 857 -29.41 -31.51 -50.50
N ALA A 858 -28.39 -31.61 -51.30
CA ALA A 858 -28.14 -31.54 -52.72
C ALA A 858 -27.86 -30.21 -53.39
N ALA A 859 -26.61 -30.09 -53.81
CA ALA A 859 -26.13 -29.79 -55.19
C ALA A 859 -26.41 -28.48 -55.88
N LYS A 860 -25.35 -27.75 -56.15
CA LYS A 860 -24.81 -26.99 -57.30
C LYS A 860 -25.73 -26.75 -58.54
N PRO A 861 -25.46 -25.76 -59.47
CA PRO A 861 -24.11 -25.39 -59.96
C PRO A 861 -23.90 -23.87 -60.32
N LYS A 862 -22.66 -23.68 -60.82
CA LYS A 862 -21.95 -22.58 -61.48
C LYS A 862 -22.72 -21.79 -62.58
N ALA A 863 -22.31 -20.50 -62.77
CA ALA A 863 -21.85 -19.84 -64.02
C ALA A 863 -21.46 -18.39 -63.66
N ALA A 864 -20.37 -17.86 -63.89
CA ALA A 864 -19.42 -17.60 -64.97
C ALA A 864 -19.73 -16.26 -65.71
N ALA A 865 -18.64 -15.53 -65.85
CA ALA A 865 -18.25 -14.54 -66.89
C ALA A 865 -18.80 -13.11 -66.69
N ALA A 866 -18.12 -12.04 -67.10
CA ALA A 866 -16.82 -11.73 -67.63
C ALA A 866 -16.62 -10.20 -67.69
N GLU A 867 -15.39 -9.76 -67.60
CA GLU A 867 -14.72 -8.70 -68.32
C GLU A 867 -15.35 -7.31 -68.56
N ALA A 868 -14.58 -6.25 -68.19
CA ALA A 868 -13.82 -5.52 -69.21
C ALA A 868 -12.98 -4.39 -68.62
N LYS A 869 -11.69 -4.43 -68.99
CA LYS A 869 -10.62 -3.47 -69.05
C LYS A 869 -10.99 -2.08 -69.49
N THR A 870 -10.22 -1.08 -69.04
CA THR A 870 -9.38 -0.12 -69.84
C THR A 870 -8.55 0.77 -68.90
N THR A 871 -7.26 0.65 -68.84
CA THR A 871 -6.06 1.37 -69.29
C THR A 871 -6.17 2.87 -69.62
N LYS A 872 -5.23 3.63 -68.99
CA LYS A 872 -4.16 4.52 -69.55
C LYS A 872 -3.63 5.44 -68.44
N THR A 873 -2.40 5.28 -68.09
CA THR A 873 -1.06 5.76 -68.52
C THR A 873 -0.72 7.24 -68.31
N ALA A 874 0.39 7.41 -67.56
CA ALA A 874 1.55 8.27 -67.79
C ALA A 874 1.39 9.76 -67.36
N ALA A 875 2.35 10.46 -66.80
CA ALA A 875 3.80 10.47 -66.85
C ALA A 875 4.38 11.39 -65.77
N LYS A 876 5.60 11.06 -65.35
CA LYS A 876 6.58 11.98 -64.73
C LYS A 876 7.06 13.06 -65.70
N PRO A 877 7.63 14.17 -65.19
CA PRO A 877 9.09 14.25 -65.35
C PRO A 877 9.86 14.84 -64.15
N LYS A 878 11.17 14.58 -64.24
CA LYS A 878 12.31 14.83 -63.43
C LYS A 878 12.90 16.24 -63.58
N ALA A 879 13.77 16.54 -62.57
CA ALA A 879 15.03 17.27 -62.59
C ALA A 879 14.94 18.80 -62.38
N THR A 880 15.85 19.47 -61.73
CA THR A 880 17.30 19.40 -61.60
C THR A 880 17.82 20.26 -60.45
N LYS A 881 18.97 19.85 -59.97
CA LYS A 881 20.00 20.48 -59.14
C LYS A 881 20.24 21.98 -59.29
N ALA A 882 20.67 22.64 -58.22
CA ALA A 882 21.91 23.45 -58.22
C ALA A 882 22.47 23.65 -56.78
N LYS A 883 23.77 23.47 -56.68
CA LYS A 883 24.74 23.72 -55.61
C LYS A 883 25.06 25.22 -55.45
N ALA A 884 25.46 25.62 -54.26
CA ALA A 884 26.73 26.32 -53.97
C ALA A 884 26.67 26.79 -52.49
N SER A 885 27.52 26.25 -51.59
CA SER A 885 28.89 26.65 -51.18
C SER A 885 28.89 28.09 -50.62
N ALA A 886 29.32 28.35 -49.46
CA ALA A 886 30.51 28.25 -48.71
C ALA A 886 30.64 29.37 -47.67
N LYS A 887 31.20 29.01 -46.53
CA LYS A 887 32.25 29.72 -45.75
C LYS A 887 31.91 30.95 -44.88
N THR A 888 32.15 30.75 -43.66
CA THR A 888 33.22 31.13 -42.70
C THR A 888 32.88 32.38 -41.85
N LYS A 889 33.01 32.27 -40.63
CA LYS A 889 33.97 32.46 -39.57
C LYS A 889 33.49 33.42 -38.46
N LYS A 890 33.69 32.90 -37.24
CA LYS A 890 34.21 33.54 -36.04
C LYS A 890 33.62 34.87 -35.53
N SER A 891 33.04 34.89 -34.40
CA SER A 891 33.69 35.25 -33.12
C SER A 891 32.89 34.72 -31.96
#